data_73088f4310d49e7d352fa37e22217185
#
_entry.id   73088f4310d49e7d352fa37e22217185
#
_cell.length_a   1.000
_cell.length_b   1.000
_cell.length_c   1.000
_cell.angle_alpha   90.00
_cell.angle_beta   90.00
_cell.angle_gamma   90.00
#
_symmetry.space_group_name_H-M   'P 1'
#
loop_
_entity.id
_entity.type
_entity.pdbx_description
1 polymer ?
#
loop_
_entity_poly.entity_id
_entity_poly.type
_entity_poly.pdbx_seq_one_letter_code
_entity_poly.pdbx_strand_id
1 'polypeptide(L)'
;LYRVPNLNYAGGTSRPRFFQVRGEGSVSRYADQGPPSPYVGLVLDGMDLSELGMITPLFDMQQVEVLMGVQTSLFGASASSGLINFKTNDPTDEKGGYVMTQLGSYNTYTNGLVYNLPFENGWKVRLVGHSNVSDGFKENVALGNYASADRNETSLRVKMLKEGDLITQKYTIISSDFDNGYDNWAPDNNTDNITYSDNPGKDSQKSQILIADYKYDLGEQIVDFNVGMSSNETLHSYDSDWGNYNFWLNWDGDDHHDDHGDEHGDDHDDDHDDDHDDDHDEDHDEDHDEEFDFMSYDFFDSFERDIDTRTVDLRFRSNVKNNNKVDYVFGLYNSTYEETTDAAGYVFGGSATGLSTGYDIITKSLYGELAYNFDNQSTFAVSFRHEARDIDYFDFENASGSFELDGDWNTSFKVSYEIHPTSNLHWYIYAAEGYHPAGVNQNPYLDMEDKTYDDEIYTDVTTGIRWYTDNIKLSTSLFYLEHDGHIFETSEQLDPSNPNAFAFFKQNADSGYEYGSETSGEFKLNDRFSMGLSLGLMSSEIEFGDHAEHGDEHGDEHGDEHGEDDHDEDHDEDHDEDHDDHGDDHGDDHDDHGGHEGHAEHGQRAHAPNWNYSLTFNYNFTEDSSLMVEIAGKDAFIFDSQNDSYESDPYHLLNAYYSHSFNKIRLGVYAKNILDESYADRGFIFGLEPPHFHEELYKSFGPPREIGMSLTYSF
;
A
#
# COMPACT_ATOMS: atom_id res chain seq x y z
N LEU A 1 -3.72 -2.24 12.90
CA LEU A 1 -2.81 -1.26 12.30
C LEU A 1 -2.86 0.09 13.04
N TYR A 2 -4.02 0.62 13.42
CA TYR A 2 -4.17 1.92 14.11
C TYR A 2 -3.31 2.10 15.37
N ARG A 3 -2.79 1.01 15.96
CA ARG A 3 -1.91 1.06 17.14
C ARG A 3 -0.45 1.33 16.82
N VAL A 4 -0.11 1.50 15.56
CA VAL A 4 1.24 1.88 15.11
C VAL A 4 1.14 3.27 14.48
N PRO A 5 1.88 4.27 15.00
CA PRO A 5 1.87 5.62 14.43
C PRO A 5 2.34 5.61 12.98
N ASN A 6 1.73 6.40 12.10
CA ASN A 6 2.11 6.57 10.69
C ASN A 6 2.28 5.25 9.90
N LEU A 7 1.61 4.18 10.36
CA LEU A 7 1.44 2.94 9.59
C LEU A 7 0.04 2.92 9.01
N ASN A 8 -0.04 2.82 7.69
CA ASN A 8 -1.27 2.72 6.94
C ASN A 8 -1.23 1.50 6.01
N TYR A 9 -2.32 1.20 5.34
CA TYR A 9 -2.39 0.30 4.21
C TYR A 9 -3.45 0.81 3.23
N ALA A 10 -3.24 0.58 1.95
CA ALA A 10 -4.27 0.81 0.96
C ALA A 10 -5.33 -0.31 1.07
N GLY A 11 -6.58 0.08 1.21
CA GLY A 11 -7.74 -0.80 1.17
C GLY A 11 -8.04 -1.31 -0.24
N GLY A 12 -9.25 -1.82 -0.46
CA GLY A 12 -9.70 -2.24 -1.79
C GLY A 12 -9.26 -3.64 -2.20
N THR A 13 -8.65 -4.43 -1.30
CA THR A 13 -8.35 -5.86 -1.49
C THR A 13 -8.95 -6.70 -0.37
N SER A 14 -9.09 -8.00 -0.57
CA SER A 14 -9.67 -8.87 0.46
C SER A 14 -8.83 -8.95 1.74
N ARG A 15 -7.55 -8.57 1.68
CA ARG A 15 -6.58 -8.62 2.79
C ARG A 15 -5.48 -7.58 2.59
N PRO A 16 -4.80 -7.11 3.67
CA PRO A 16 -3.70 -6.16 3.55
C PRO A 16 -2.54 -6.74 2.73
N ARG A 17 -2.19 -6.09 1.64
CA ARG A 17 -1.04 -6.45 0.78
C ARG A 17 -0.01 -5.32 0.73
N PHE A 18 -0.47 -4.09 0.64
CA PHE A 18 0.35 -2.90 0.45
C PHE A 18 0.30 -2.05 1.70
N PHE A 19 1.45 -1.84 2.31
CA PHE A 19 1.58 -1.05 3.53
C PHE A 19 2.31 0.24 3.23
N GLN A 20 1.97 1.27 3.99
CA GLN A 20 2.61 2.57 3.94
C GLN A 20 3.16 2.92 5.33
N VAL A 21 4.40 3.35 5.38
CA VAL A 21 5.07 3.84 6.58
C VAL A 21 5.50 5.27 6.32
N ARG A 22 5.06 6.21 7.17
CA ARG A 22 5.35 7.64 7.00
C ARG A 22 4.89 8.21 5.66
N GLY A 23 3.78 7.70 5.11
CA GLY A 23 3.25 8.07 3.80
C GLY A 23 3.84 7.29 2.64
N GLU A 24 5.00 6.67 2.81
CA GLU A 24 5.68 5.89 1.79
C GLU A 24 5.14 4.47 1.67
N GLY A 25 4.84 4.05 0.46
CA GLY A 25 4.37 2.70 0.18
C GLY A 25 3.53 2.61 -1.09
N SER A 26 3.42 1.42 -1.64
CA SER A 26 2.55 1.15 -2.79
C SER A 26 1.09 1.16 -2.37
N VAL A 27 0.21 1.55 -3.26
CA VAL A 27 -1.25 1.53 -3.06
C VAL A 27 -1.93 0.38 -3.81
N SER A 28 -1.35 -0.04 -4.94
CA SER A 28 -1.87 -1.14 -5.76
C SER A 28 -0.77 -1.78 -6.60
N ARG A 29 -1.12 -2.81 -7.33
CA ARG A 29 -0.36 -3.37 -8.44
C ARG A 29 -1.33 -3.85 -9.50
N TYR A 30 -1.27 -3.24 -10.66
CA TYR A 30 -1.94 -3.68 -11.88
C TYR A 30 -0.99 -4.54 -12.74
N ALA A 31 -1.48 -5.10 -13.85
CA ALA A 31 -0.67 -5.94 -14.71
C ALA A 31 0.47 -5.19 -15.41
N ASP A 32 0.25 -3.94 -15.71
CA ASP A 32 1.14 -3.06 -16.47
C ASP A 32 2.25 -2.40 -15.66
N GLN A 33 2.18 -2.43 -14.34
CA GLN A 33 3.15 -1.79 -13.45
C GLN A 33 4.44 -2.60 -13.19
N GLY A 34 4.59 -3.75 -13.81
CA GLY A 34 5.78 -4.59 -13.65
C GLY A 34 5.85 -5.36 -12.32
N PRO A 35 7.01 -5.94 -11.97
CA PRO A 35 7.17 -6.73 -10.77
C PRO A 35 7.01 -5.83 -9.53
N PRO A 36 6.51 -6.39 -8.41
CA PRO A 36 6.37 -5.61 -7.21
C PRO A 36 7.74 -5.14 -6.72
N SER A 37 7.83 -3.86 -6.39
CA SER A 37 8.96 -3.29 -5.68
C SER A 37 8.40 -2.66 -4.40
N PRO A 38 8.31 -3.41 -3.29
CA PRO A 38 7.69 -2.92 -2.08
C PRO A 38 8.60 -1.94 -1.35
N TYR A 39 8.02 -0.84 -0.88
CA TYR A 39 8.69 0.14 -0.02
C TYR A 39 8.77 -0.33 1.43
N VAL A 40 7.76 -1.10 1.86
CA VAL A 40 7.67 -1.67 3.21
C VAL A 40 7.90 -3.16 3.17
N GLY A 41 9.01 -3.59 3.73
CA GLY A 41 9.37 -5.00 3.78
C GLY A 41 8.45 -5.83 4.68
N LEU A 42 8.16 -7.06 4.26
CA LEU A 42 7.47 -8.07 5.05
C LEU A 42 8.38 -9.28 5.26
N VAL A 43 8.81 -9.52 6.49
CA VAL A 43 9.68 -10.65 6.82
C VAL A 43 8.94 -11.60 7.75
N LEU A 44 8.99 -12.91 7.46
CA LEU A 44 8.41 -13.97 8.29
C LEU A 44 9.47 -14.98 8.68
N ASP A 45 9.73 -15.11 9.99
CA ASP A 45 10.76 -16.04 10.53
C ASP A 45 12.12 -15.93 9.80
N GLY A 46 12.47 -14.71 9.33
CA GLY A 46 13.75 -14.40 8.66
C GLY A 46 13.74 -14.54 7.13
N MET A 47 12.65 -14.97 6.51
CA MET A 47 12.48 -14.98 5.06
C MET A 47 11.77 -13.71 4.58
N ASP A 48 12.30 -13.06 3.58
CA ASP A 48 11.66 -11.93 2.89
C ASP A 48 10.47 -12.44 2.05
N LEU A 49 9.30 -11.87 2.31
CA LEU A 49 8.02 -12.16 1.64
C LEU A 49 7.33 -10.87 1.19
N SER A 50 8.08 -9.80 1.06
CA SER A 50 7.57 -8.45 0.79
C SER A 50 6.68 -8.37 -0.44
N GLU A 51 7.00 -9.12 -1.47
CA GLU A 51 6.30 -9.14 -2.75
C GLU A 51 5.00 -9.95 -2.74
N LEU A 52 4.79 -10.78 -1.70
CA LEU A 52 3.64 -11.67 -1.58
C LEU A 52 2.53 -11.13 -0.68
N GLY A 53 2.83 -10.09 0.10
CA GLY A 53 1.92 -9.56 1.11
C GLY A 53 1.68 -10.54 2.27
N MET A 54 0.56 -10.41 2.97
CA MET A 54 0.21 -11.26 4.10
C MET A 54 -0.30 -12.62 3.64
N ILE A 55 0.57 -13.62 3.66
CA ILE A 55 0.32 -15.00 3.22
C ILE A 55 -0.17 -15.94 4.32
N THR A 56 -0.23 -15.49 5.55
CA THR A 56 -0.67 -16.28 6.72
C THR A 56 -1.40 -15.37 7.70
N PRO A 57 -2.48 -15.88 8.36
CA PRO A 57 -3.17 -15.09 9.37
C PRO A 57 -2.27 -14.81 10.58
N LEU A 58 -2.55 -13.71 11.30
CA LEU A 58 -1.85 -13.36 12.55
C LEU A 58 -2.15 -14.31 13.72
N PHE A 59 -2.65 -15.51 13.43
CA PHE A 59 -2.93 -16.53 14.42
C PHE A 59 -1.66 -17.21 14.90
N ASP A 60 -1.48 -17.30 16.21
CA ASP A 60 -0.32 -17.94 16.87
C ASP A 60 1.03 -17.30 16.51
N MET A 61 1.06 -15.97 16.40
CA MET A 61 2.29 -15.20 16.30
C MET A 61 2.91 -14.95 17.68
N GLN A 62 4.24 -15.01 17.76
CA GLN A 62 4.99 -14.63 18.95
C GLN A 62 5.10 -13.12 19.06
N GLN A 63 5.40 -12.47 17.92
CA GLN A 63 5.71 -11.04 17.86
C GLN A 63 5.43 -10.49 16.45
N VAL A 64 4.98 -9.27 16.39
CA VAL A 64 4.97 -8.44 15.18
C VAL A 64 5.74 -7.18 15.53
N GLU A 65 6.81 -6.91 14.80
CA GLU A 65 7.65 -5.72 14.94
C GLU A 65 7.47 -4.85 13.72
N VAL A 66 7.29 -3.55 13.93
CA VAL A 66 7.27 -2.56 12.86
C VAL A 66 8.49 -1.66 13.06
N LEU A 67 9.39 -1.67 12.10
CA LEU A 67 10.56 -0.81 12.05
C LEU A 67 10.24 0.35 11.12
N MET A 68 10.27 1.56 11.65
CA MET A 68 9.92 2.78 10.94
C MET A 68 11.15 3.38 10.27
N GLY A 69 10.94 4.01 9.10
CA GLY A 69 11.99 4.68 8.33
C GLY A 69 12.92 3.70 7.60
N VAL A 70 14.00 4.24 7.01
CA VAL A 70 14.93 3.51 6.15
C VAL A 70 15.62 2.36 6.89
N GLN A 71 15.44 1.11 6.41
CA GLN A 71 16.04 -0.11 6.95
C GLN A 71 16.91 -0.86 5.92
N THR A 72 17.17 -0.25 4.77
CA THR A 72 17.86 -0.89 3.63
C THR A 72 19.25 -1.39 3.99
N SER A 73 19.97 -0.74 4.92
CA SER A 73 21.33 -1.12 5.31
C SER A 73 21.45 -2.53 5.92
N LEU A 74 20.35 -3.11 6.44
CA LEU A 74 20.35 -4.47 6.99
C LEU A 74 19.36 -5.42 6.28
N PHE A 75 18.25 -4.88 5.77
CA PHE A 75 17.16 -5.68 5.20
C PHE A 75 17.05 -5.61 3.68
N GLY A 76 17.75 -4.68 3.03
CA GLY A 76 17.77 -4.53 1.57
C GLY A 76 16.71 -3.57 1.04
N ALA A 77 16.66 -3.47 -0.28
CA ALA A 77 15.85 -2.51 -1.01
C ALA A 77 14.34 -2.59 -0.72
N SER A 78 13.82 -3.78 -0.41
CA SER A 78 12.42 -3.97 -0.01
C SER A 78 12.03 -3.27 1.30
N ALA A 79 12.96 -2.64 2.02
CA ALA A 79 12.73 -1.94 3.27
C ALA A 79 13.18 -0.46 3.20
N SER A 80 12.88 0.22 2.08
CA SER A 80 13.26 1.62 1.86
C SER A 80 12.53 2.59 2.81
N SER A 81 11.28 2.36 3.15
CA SER A 81 10.51 3.18 4.08
C SER A 81 10.19 2.51 5.41
N GLY A 82 10.30 1.20 5.51
CA GLY A 82 10.04 0.47 6.75
C GLY A 82 10.04 -1.05 6.59
N LEU A 83 9.83 -1.74 7.71
CA LEU A 83 9.80 -3.21 7.74
C LEU A 83 8.78 -3.71 8.75
N ILE A 84 7.97 -4.70 8.37
CA ILE A 84 7.09 -5.45 9.26
C ILE A 84 7.66 -6.86 9.41
N ASN A 85 8.15 -7.20 10.61
CA ASN A 85 8.76 -8.49 10.91
C ASN A 85 7.80 -9.34 11.75
N PHE A 86 7.37 -10.46 11.17
CA PHE A 86 6.51 -11.46 11.80
C PHE A 86 7.36 -12.62 12.35
N LYS A 87 7.20 -12.90 13.62
CA LYS A 87 7.81 -14.03 14.27
C LYS A 87 6.75 -14.97 14.78
N THR A 88 6.78 -16.22 14.33
CA THR A 88 5.83 -17.24 14.78
C THR A 88 6.28 -17.90 16.09
N ASN A 89 5.33 -18.40 16.90
CA ASN A 89 5.65 -19.09 18.15
C ASN A 89 6.50 -20.32 17.92
N ASP A 90 7.54 -20.49 18.74
CA ASP A 90 8.36 -21.69 18.75
C ASP A 90 7.67 -22.85 19.48
N PRO A 91 8.01 -24.13 19.15
CA PRO A 91 7.57 -25.28 19.90
C PRO A 91 8.06 -25.25 21.37
N THR A 92 7.23 -25.75 22.30
CA THR A 92 7.52 -25.76 23.72
C THR A 92 7.94 -27.13 24.22
N ASP A 93 8.56 -27.21 25.43
CA ASP A 93 8.93 -28.46 26.11
C ASP A 93 7.71 -29.17 26.71
N GLU A 94 6.56 -28.49 26.77
CA GLU A 94 5.35 -29.08 27.35
C GLU A 94 4.41 -29.57 26.24
N LYS A 95 3.87 -30.76 26.41
CA LYS A 95 2.85 -31.33 25.57
C LYS A 95 1.51 -30.68 25.90
N GLY A 96 0.83 -30.11 24.90
CA GLY A 96 -0.46 -29.44 25.06
C GLY A 96 -0.74 -28.46 23.96
N GLY A 97 -1.83 -27.75 24.09
CA GLY A 97 -2.24 -26.78 23.09
C GLY A 97 -3.58 -26.16 23.41
N TYR A 98 -4.21 -25.63 22.39
CA TYR A 98 -5.56 -25.07 22.48
C TYR A 98 -6.32 -25.18 21.17
N VAL A 99 -7.64 -25.18 21.27
CA VAL A 99 -8.56 -24.98 20.16
C VAL A 99 -9.34 -23.70 20.39
N MET A 100 -9.61 -22.97 19.31
CA MET A 100 -10.38 -21.74 19.31
C MET A 100 -11.49 -21.85 18.26
N THR A 101 -12.68 -21.35 18.59
CA THR A 101 -13.76 -21.11 17.64
C THR A 101 -14.29 -19.71 17.87
N GLN A 102 -14.51 -18.96 16.79
CA GLN A 102 -15.09 -17.62 16.81
C GLN A 102 -16.28 -17.58 15.86
N LEU A 103 -17.35 -16.93 16.30
CA LEU A 103 -18.55 -16.66 15.54
C LEU A 103 -18.73 -15.14 15.45
N GLY A 104 -19.04 -14.61 14.28
CA GLY A 104 -19.19 -13.18 14.07
C GLY A 104 -20.32 -12.81 13.12
N SER A 105 -20.50 -11.50 12.92
CA SER A 105 -21.34 -10.93 11.88
C SER A 105 -21.03 -11.54 10.52
N TYR A 106 -21.94 -11.44 9.56
CA TYR A 106 -21.76 -11.90 8.19
C TYR A 106 -21.45 -13.41 8.10
N ASN A 107 -22.10 -14.22 8.94
CA ASN A 107 -21.87 -15.66 9.02
C ASN A 107 -20.39 -16.05 9.18
N THR A 108 -19.61 -15.22 9.89
CA THR A 108 -18.18 -15.48 10.10
C THR A 108 -17.94 -16.64 11.07
N TYR A 109 -17.17 -17.63 10.63
CA TYR A 109 -16.71 -18.80 11.38
C TYR A 109 -15.20 -18.89 11.32
N THR A 110 -14.51 -18.59 12.43
CA THR A 110 -13.07 -18.77 12.51
C THR A 110 -12.72 -19.91 13.46
N ASN A 111 -11.85 -20.81 13.03
CA ASN A 111 -11.39 -21.93 13.86
C ASN A 111 -9.86 -21.92 13.92
N GLY A 112 -9.31 -22.25 15.08
CA GLY A 112 -7.88 -22.35 15.32
C GLY A 112 -7.53 -23.59 16.15
N LEU A 113 -6.42 -24.23 15.80
CA LEU A 113 -5.81 -25.34 16.56
C LEU A 113 -4.33 -25.09 16.73
N VAL A 114 -3.84 -25.22 17.95
CA VAL A 114 -2.41 -25.23 18.25
C VAL A 114 -2.10 -26.45 19.09
N TYR A 115 -1.01 -27.18 18.73
CA TYR A 115 -0.58 -28.35 19.48
C TYR A 115 0.93 -28.50 19.52
N ASN A 116 1.52 -28.63 20.72
CA ASN A 116 2.93 -28.88 20.97
C ASN A 116 3.21 -30.34 21.28
N LEU A 117 4.25 -30.88 20.65
CA LEU A 117 4.72 -32.26 20.76
C LEU A 117 6.23 -32.26 20.99
N PRO A 118 6.71 -32.32 22.26
CA PRO A 118 8.11 -32.62 22.55
C PRO A 118 8.40 -34.12 22.40
N PHE A 119 9.57 -34.47 21.87
CA PHE A 119 10.05 -35.86 21.70
C PHE A 119 11.28 -36.10 22.56
N GLU A 120 11.47 -37.36 23.00
CA GLU A 120 12.59 -37.78 23.87
C GLU A 120 13.98 -37.55 23.25
N ASN A 121 14.08 -37.49 21.90
CA ASN A 121 15.33 -37.19 21.17
C ASN A 121 15.69 -35.73 21.06
N GLY A 122 14.98 -34.84 21.79
CA GLY A 122 15.20 -33.40 21.85
C GLY A 122 14.54 -32.57 20.73
N TRP A 123 13.84 -33.20 19.81
CA TRP A 123 12.98 -32.50 18.87
C TRP A 123 11.70 -32.04 19.55
N LYS A 124 11.25 -30.86 19.18
CA LYS A 124 9.97 -30.28 19.56
C LYS A 124 9.23 -29.89 18.28
N VAL A 125 7.94 -30.16 18.23
CA VAL A 125 7.09 -29.82 17.06
C VAL A 125 5.89 -29.03 17.53
N ARG A 126 5.55 -27.97 16.80
CA ARG A 126 4.34 -27.20 16.96
C ARG A 126 3.52 -27.27 15.68
N LEU A 127 2.28 -27.71 15.84
CA LEU A 127 1.29 -27.76 14.76
C LEU A 127 0.27 -26.67 14.96
N VAL A 128 0.00 -25.90 13.90
CA VAL A 128 -0.97 -24.81 13.90
C VAL A 128 -1.86 -24.98 12.68
N GLY A 129 -3.18 -24.95 12.90
CA GLY A 129 -4.19 -24.94 11.87
C GLY A 129 -5.14 -23.76 12.09
N HIS A 130 -5.52 -23.08 11.04
CA HIS A 130 -6.44 -21.95 11.09
C HIS A 130 -7.37 -21.99 9.88
N SER A 131 -8.64 -21.69 10.06
CA SER A 131 -9.57 -21.44 8.97
C SER A 131 -10.47 -20.26 9.30
N ASN A 132 -10.85 -19.50 8.29
CA ASN A 132 -11.75 -18.36 8.38
C ASN A 132 -12.71 -18.39 7.18
N VAL A 133 -14.00 -18.46 7.45
CA VAL A 133 -15.06 -18.46 6.45
C VAL A 133 -16.05 -17.37 6.82
N SER A 134 -16.45 -16.56 5.86
CA SER A 134 -17.42 -15.48 6.04
C SER A 134 -18.15 -15.20 4.72
N ASP A 135 -19.43 -14.85 4.78
CA ASP A 135 -20.17 -14.39 3.59
C ASP A 135 -19.73 -12.99 3.13
N GLY A 136 -18.97 -12.25 3.98
CA GLY A 136 -18.63 -10.86 3.71
C GLY A 136 -19.75 -9.88 4.02
N PHE A 137 -19.47 -8.59 3.90
CA PHE A 137 -20.41 -7.53 4.27
C PHE A 137 -21.02 -6.79 3.07
N LYS A 138 -20.57 -7.09 1.84
CA LYS A 138 -21.09 -6.48 0.61
C LYS A 138 -22.12 -7.39 -0.05
N GLU A 139 -23.30 -6.84 -0.33
CA GLU A 139 -24.36 -7.53 -1.06
C GLU A 139 -24.28 -7.21 -2.54
N ASN A 140 -24.13 -8.22 -3.37
CA ASN A 140 -24.28 -8.08 -4.80
C ASN A 140 -25.75 -8.24 -5.17
N VAL A 141 -26.39 -7.12 -5.50
CA VAL A 141 -27.84 -7.09 -5.79
C VAL A 141 -28.18 -7.62 -7.19
N ALA A 142 -27.24 -7.60 -8.12
CA ALA A 142 -27.44 -8.17 -9.46
C ALA A 142 -27.58 -9.69 -9.38
N LEU A 143 -26.78 -10.34 -8.57
CA LEU A 143 -26.76 -11.79 -8.36
C LEU A 143 -27.59 -12.25 -7.16
N GLY A 144 -27.96 -11.34 -6.27
CA GLY A 144 -28.71 -11.65 -5.03
C GLY A 144 -27.91 -12.52 -4.05
N ASN A 145 -26.61 -12.25 -3.90
CA ASN A 145 -25.71 -12.99 -3.02
C ASN A 145 -24.65 -12.05 -2.38
N TYR A 146 -23.70 -12.62 -1.62
CA TYR A 146 -22.60 -11.91 -0.94
C TYR A 146 -21.21 -12.32 -1.47
N ALA A 147 -21.11 -12.72 -2.74
CA ALA A 147 -19.85 -13.21 -3.31
C ALA A 147 -18.79 -12.11 -3.51
N SER A 148 -19.17 -10.83 -3.39
CA SER A 148 -18.27 -9.69 -3.64
C SER A 148 -17.16 -9.51 -2.59
N ALA A 149 -17.37 -9.97 -1.35
CA ALA A 149 -16.42 -9.79 -0.25
C ALA A 149 -16.36 -11.02 0.69
N ASP A 150 -16.77 -12.18 0.19
CA ASP A 150 -16.72 -13.42 0.95
C ASP A 150 -15.27 -13.86 1.22
N ARG A 151 -15.10 -14.67 2.26
CA ARG A 151 -13.79 -15.18 2.67
C ARG A 151 -13.84 -16.68 2.85
N ASN A 152 -12.84 -17.35 2.31
CA ASN A 152 -12.61 -18.77 2.51
C ASN A 152 -11.09 -19.02 2.62
N GLU A 153 -10.58 -18.97 3.84
CA GLU A 153 -9.15 -18.97 4.11
C GLU A 153 -8.78 -20.19 5.00
N THR A 154 -7.76 -20.90 4.59
CA THR A 154 -7.19 -22.01 5.38
C THR A 154 -5.67 -21.85 5.42
N SER A 155 -5.07 -22.05 6.61
CA SER A 155 -3.62 -22.05 6.79
C SER A 155 -3.18 -23.17 7.75
N LEU A 156 -2.12 -23.86 7.38
CA LEU A 156 -1.45 -24.88 8.19
C LEU A 156 0.00 -24.48 8.38
N ARG A 157 0.50 -24.56 9.62
CA ARG A 157 1.91 -24.32 9.93
C ARG A 157 2.46 -25.44 10.79
N VAL A 158 3.64 -25.95 10.41
CA VAL A 158 4.41 -26.94 11.17
C VAL A 158 5.76 -26.33 11.48
N LYS A 159 6.08 -26.19 12.76
CA LYS A 159 7.40 -25.72 13.18
C LYS A 159 8.11 -26.82 13.97
N MET A 160 9.35 -27.09 13.62
CA MET A 160 10.21 -28.10 14.29
C MET A 160 11.43 -27.38 14.83
N LEU A 161 11.78 -27.66 16.08
CA LEU A 161 12.92 -27.10 16.79
C LEU A 161 13.73 -28.17 17.48
N LYS A 162 15.05 -28.09 17.31
CA LYS A 162 16.00 -28.86 18.14
C LYS A 162 17.11 -27.94 18.61
N GLU A 163 17.22 -27.79 19.91
CA GLU A 163 18.26 -27.02 20.58
C GLU A 163 19.39 -27.97 21.03
N GLY A 164 20.62 -27.62 20.71
CA GLY A 164 21.83 -28.30 21.15
C GLY A 164 22.86 -27.27 21.59
N ASP A 165 23.91 -27.74 22.29
CA ASP A 165 24.95 -26.88 22.85
C ASP A 165 25.69 -26.04 21.75
N LEU A 166 25.92 -26.66 20.60
CA LEU A 166 26.65 -26.09 19.48
C LEU A 166 25.71 -25.60 18.37
N ILE A 167 24.59 -26.28 18.12
CA ILE A 167 23.72 -26.00 16.98
C ILE A 167 22.26 -26.04 17.40
N THR A 168 21.54 -24.96 17.04
CA THR A 168 20.08 -24.93 17.06
C THR A 168 19.59 -25.08 15.62
N GLN A 169 18.60 -25.93 15.41
CA GLN A 169 17.98 -26.19 14.11
C GLN A 169 16.49 -25.88 14.20
N LYS A 170 15.99 -25.10 13.29
CA LYS A 170 14.59 -24.75 13.20
C LYS A 170 14.10 -24.91 11.75
N TYR A 171 12.92 -25.49 11.59
CA TYR A 171 12.25 -25.61 10.31
C TYR A 171 10.82 -25.13 10.46
N THR A 172 10.40 -24.25 9.55
CA THR A 172 9.03 -23.75 9.46
C THR A 172 8.47 -24.12 8.09
N ILE A 173 7.34 -24.83 8.08
CA ILE A 173 6.60 -25.19 6.86
C ILE A 173 5.23 -24.55 6.98
N ILE A 174 4.81 -23.81 5.94
CA ILE A 174 3.50 -23.15 5.87
C ILE A 174 2.84 -23.58 4.56
N SER A 175 1.55 -23.89 4.65
CA SER A 175 0.66 -24.07 3.51
C SER A 175 -0.58 -23.24 3.74
N SER A 176 -0.89 -22.33 2.82
CA SER A 176 -2.09 -21.48 2.86
C SER A 176 -2.88 -21.64 1.58
N ASP A 177 -4.19 -21.59 1.71
CA ASP A 177 -5.15 -21.55 0.60
C ASP A 177 -6.20 -20.50 0.96
N PHE A 178 -6.21 -19.40 0.22
CA PHE A 178 -7.14 -18.29 0.35
C PHE A 178 -7.91 -18.18 -0.97
N ASP A 179 -9.21 -18.35 -0.92
CA ASP A 179 -10.14 -18.24 -2.06
C ASP A 179 -11.25 -17.25 -1.67
N ASN A 180 -10.91 -15.96 -1.75
CA ASN A 180 -11.79 -14.86 -1.36
C ASN A 180 -12.48 -14.28 -2.60
N GLY A 181 -13.69 -13.77 -2.43
CA GLY A 181 -14.34 -12.93 -3.42
C GLY A 181 -13.69 -11.55 -3.47
N TYR A 182 -13.80 -10.91 -4.61
CA TYR A 182 -13.33 -9.55 -4.80
C TYR A 182 -14.27 -8.78 -5.72
N ASP A 183 -14.90 -7.75 -5.17
CA ASP A 183 -15.64 -6.71 -5.88
C ASP A 183 -15.97 -5.61 -4.88
N ASN A 184 -15.02 -4.69 -4.69
CA ASN A 184 -15.10 -3.71 -3.61
C ASN A 184 -15.71 -2.38 -4.03
N TRP A 185 -15.93 -2.17 -5.32
CA TRP A 185 -16.32 -0.89 -5.90
C TRP A 185 -17.79 -0.92 -6.32
N ALA A 186 -18.40 0.26 -6.29
CA ALA A 186 -19.74 0.46 -6.83
C ALA A 186 -19.76 1.83 -7.54
N PRO A 187 -20.32 1.93 -8.74
CA PRO A 187 -20.32 3.18 -9.52
C PRO A 187 -20.96 4.37 -8.79
N ASP A 188 -21.97 4.12 -7.97
CA ASP A 188 -22.72 5.13 -7.23
C ASP A 188 -22.12 5.52 -5.87
N ASN A 189 -20.92 5.07 -5.54
CA ASN A 189 -20.24 5.35 -4.26
C ASN A 189 -21.13 5.13 -3.01
N ASN A 190 -22.08 4.18 -3.07
CA ASN A 190 -23.03 3.98 -1.98
C ASN A 190 -22.36 3.49 -0.68
N THR A 191 -22.89 3.93 0.45
CA THR A 191 -22.47 3.52 1.79
C THR A 191 -23.28 2.34 2.34
N ASP A 192 -24.22 1.82 1.57
CA ASP A 192 -25.09 0.69 1.96
C ASP A 192 -24.39 -0.67 1.80
N ASN A 193 -23.16 -0.67 1.30
CA ASN A 193 -22.36 -1.86 1.00
C ASN A 193 -23.01 -2.77 -0.06
N ILE A 194 -23.50 -2.16 -1.13
CA ILE A 194 -24.11 -2.82 -2.28
C ILE A 194 -23.15 -2.76 -3.45
N THR A 195 -23.09 -3.85 -4.25
CA THR A 195 -22.38 -3.90 -5.55
C THR A 195 -23.34 -4.37 -6.63
N TYR A 196 -23.03 -4.05 -7.90
CA TYR A 196 -23.91 -4.27 -9.05
C TYR A 196 -23.31 -5.21 -10.11
N SER A 197 -22.12 -5.70 -9.89
CA SER A 197 -21.36 -6.54 -10.78
C SER A 197 -22.13 -7.81 -11.16
N ASP A 198 -22.20 -8.15 -12.44
CA ASP A 198 -22.76 -9.43 -12.90
C ASP A 198 -21.69 -10.51 -13.06
N ASN A 199 -20.40 -10.14 -13.01
CA ASN A 199 -19.26 -11.03 -13.09
C ASN A 199 -18.24 -10.77 -11.94
N PRO A 200 -18.61 -11.03 -10.67
CA PRO A 200 -17.76 -10.72 -9.54
C PRO A 200 -16.43 -11.49 -9.59
N GLY A 201 -15.37 -10.79 -9.26
CA GLY A 201 -14.01 -11.30 -9.30
C GLY A 201 -13.59 -12.11 -8.09
N LYS A 202 -12.28 -12.37 -8.02
CA LYS A 202 -11.62 -13.14 -6.97
C LYS A 202 -10.31 -12.50 -6.51
N ASP A 203 -9.97 -12.73 -5.25
CA ASP A 203 -8.65 -12.50 -4.67
C ASP A 203 -8.19 -13.78 -4.00
N SER A 204 -7.60 -14.70 -4.78
CA SER A 204 -7.15 -15.99 -4.28
C SER A 204 -5.64 -16.11 -4.26
N GLN A 205 -5.13 -16.92 -3.32
CA GLN A 205 -3.70 -17.21 -3.23
C GLN A 205 -3.47 -18.56 -2.57
N LYS A 206 -2.67 -19.40 -3.24
CA LYS A 206 -2.14 -20.65 -2.65
C LYS A 206 -0.65 -20.49 -2.44
N SER A 207 -0.18 -20.73 -1.22
CA SER A 207 1.22 -20.56 -0.84
C SER A 207 1.77 -21.80 -0.17
N GLN A 208 2.99 -22.19 -0.57
CA GLN A 208 3.79 -23.23 0.06
C GLN A 208 5.15 -22.65 0.44
N ILE A 209 5.52 -22.68 1.73
CA ILE A 209 6.75 -22.07 2.23
C ILE A 209 7.51 -23.07 3.08
N LEU A 210 8.82 -23.09 2.87
CA LEU A 210 9.79 -23.82 3.69
C LEU A 210 10.89 -22.86 4.14
N ILE A 211 11.11 -22.74 5.45
CA ILE A 211 12.22 -21.98 6.03
C ILE A 211 13.06 -22.94 6.87
N ALA A 212 14.36 -22.98 6.64
CA ALA A 212 15.33 -23.71 7.43
C ALA A 212 16.33 -22.75 8.06
N ASP A 213 16.41 -22.73 9.38
CA ASP A 213 17.18 -21.78 10.17
C ASP A 213 18.16 -22.56 11.08
N TYR A 214 19.44 -22.30 10.91
CA TYR A 214 20.53 -22.92 11.64
C TYR A 214 21.33 -21.87 12.38
N LYS A 215 21.49 -22.05 13.69
CA LYS A 215 22.33 -21.19 14.53
C LYS A 215 23.45 -22.00 15.15
N TYR A 216 24.69 -21.66 14.81
CA TYR A 216 25.89 -22.23 15.39
C TYR A 216 26.45 -21.27 16.45
N ASP A 217 26.46 -21.70 17.72
CA ASP A 217 27.05 -20.97 18.85
C ASP A 217 28.52 -21.45 19.05
N LEU A 218 29.47 -20.62 18.63
CA LEU A 218 30.91 -20.89 18.74
C LEU A 218 31.53 -20.24 20.00
N GLY A 219 30.70 -19.80 20.93
CA GLY A 219 31.08 -19.14 22.18
C GLY A 219 31.22 -17.62 22.03
N GLU A 220 32.26 -17.14 21.38
CA GLU A 220 32.45 -15.69 21.13
C GLU A 220 31.69 -15.19 19.91
N GLN A 221 31.42 -16.06 18.97
CA GLN A 221 30.77 -15.79 17.69
C GLN A 221 29.55 -16.67 17.51
N ILE A 222 28.59 -16.16 16.76
CA ILE A 222 27.42 -16.91 16.30
C ILE A 222 27.42 -16.86 14.76
N VAL A 223 27.17 -18.01 14.15
CA VAL A 223 26.92 -18.11 12.71
C VAL A 223 25.45 -18.50 12.54
N ASP A 224 24.67 -17.62 11.92
CA ASP A 224 23.30 -17.89 11.53
C ASP A 224 23.25 -18.18 10.04
N PHE A 225 22.56 -19.26 9.65
CA PHE A 225 22.34 -19.65 8.26
C PHE A 225 20.86 -19.90 8.03
N ASN A 226 20.23 -19.07 7.21
CA ASN A 226 18.82 -19.13 6.86
C ASN A 226 18.65 -19.46 5.37
N VAL A 227 17.75 -20.39 5.06
CA VAL A 227 17.33 -20.73 3.69
C VAL A 227 15.81 -20.71 3.66
N GLY A 228 15.25 -19.92 2.76
CA GLY A 228 13.83 -19.83 2.49
C GLY A 228 13.50 -20.28 1.06
N MET A 229 12.35 -20.89 0.89
CA MET A 229 11.77 -21.24 -0.41
C MET A 229 10.26 -21.02 -0.33
N SER A 230 9.67 -20.40 -1.33
CA SER A 230 8.22 -20.30 -1.48
C SER A 230 7.79 -20.58 -2.91
N SER A 231 6.59 -21.11 -3.05
CA SER A 231 5.87 -21.25 -4.32
C SER A 231 4.45 -20.77 -4.11
N ASN A 232 3.98 -19.87 -4.97
CA ASN A 232 2.72 -19.17 -4.81
C ASN A 232 1.99 -19.12 -6.14
N GLU A 233 0.71 -19.47 -6.12
CA GLU A 233 -0.24 -19.26 -7.20
C GLU A 233 -1.23 -18.18 -6.76
N THR A 234 -1.39 -17.10 -7.52
CA THR A 234 -2.34 -16.02 -7.22
C THR A 234 -3.28 -15.79 -8.37
N LEU A 235 -4.53 -15.49 -8.06
CA LEU A 235 -5.52 -15.01 -9.01
C LEU A 235 -6.15 -13.75 -8.42
N HIS A 236 -6.04 -12.63 -9.15
CA HIS A 236 -6.77 -11.41 -8.89
C HIS A 236 -7.61 -11.09 -10.11
N SER A 237 -8.92 -11.00 -9.93
CA SER A 237 -9.85 -10.69 -11.01
C SER A 237 -10.98 -9.82 -10.50
N TYR A 238 -11.57 -9.03 -11.35
CA TYR A 238 -12.68 -8.13 -11.02
C TYR A 238 -13.49 -7.78 -12.27
N ASP A 239 -14.72 -7.39 -12.02
CA ASP A 239 -15.59 -6.74 -12.99
C ASP A 239 -15.06 -5.32 -13.21
N SER A 240 -14.64 -5.00 -14.43
CA SER A 240 -13.98 -3.73 -14.72
C SER A 240 -14.95 -2.58 -14.95
N ASP A 241 -16.23 -2.89 -15.22
CA ASP A 241 -17.29 -1.88 -15.31
C ASP A 241 -18.14 -1.75 -14.04
N TRP A 242 -17.91 -2.62 -13.03
CA TRP A 242 -18.57 -2.68 -11.71
C TRP A 242 -20.09 -2.73 -11.72
N GLY A 243 -20.69 -2.88 -12.89
CA GLY A 243 -22.10 -2.80 -13.12
C GLY A 243 -22.71 -4.05 -13.74
N ASN A 244 -23.68 -3.83 -14.55
CA ASN A 244 -24.29 -4.79 -15.46
C ASN A 244 -25.14 -4.04 -16.47
N TYR A 245 -25.53 -4.71 -17.57
CA TYR A 245 -26.33 -4.09 -18.63
C TYR A 245 -27.57 -3.31 -18.11
N ASN A 246 -28.33 -3.86 -17.17
CA ASN A 246 -29.52 -3.18 -16.69
C ASN A 246 -29.20 -1.97 -15.79
N PHE A 247 -28.08 -2.02 -15.07
CA PHE A 247 -27.59 -0.91 -14.27
C PHE A 247 -27.23 0.25 -15.17
N TRP A 248 -26.35 0.03 -16.13
CA TRP A 248 -25.85 1.05 -17.05
C TRP A 248 -26.94 1.62 -17.97
N LEU A 249 -27.89 0.79 -18.45
CA LEU A 249 -29.02 1.26 -19.26
C LEU A 249 -29.94 2.23 -18.51
N ASN A 250 -30.00 2.13 -17.17
CA ASN A 250 -30.84 2.99 -16.34
C ASN A 250 -30.01 3.99 -15.52
N TRP A 251 -28.73 4.12 -15.82
CA TRP A 251 -27.85 5.07 -15.18
C TRP A 251 -28.18 6.48 -15.66
N ASP A 252 -28.57 7.35 -14.74
CA ASP A 252 -28.94 8.73 -15.02
C ASP A 252 -27.87 9.62 -14.34
N GLY A 253 -26.69 9.73 -15.02
CA GLY A 253 -25.50 10.37 -14.50
C GLY A 253 -25.63 11.86 -14.18
N ASP A 254 -26.76 12.50 -14.53
CA ASP A 254 -26.99 13.93 -14.34
C ASP A 254 -27.47 14.32 -12.93
N ASP A 255 -27.76 13.39 -12.02
CA ASP A 255 -28.35 13.70 -10.70
C ASP A 255 -27.34 13.92 -9.53
N HIS A 256 -26.03 13.88 -9.77
CA HIS A 256 -25.01 14.02 -8.70
C HIS A 256 -24.37 15.39 -8.56
N HIS A 257 -24.77 16.38 -9.35
CA HIS A 257 -24.35 17.78 -9.15
C HIS A 257 -25.45 18.59 -8.43
N ASP A 258 -25.06 19.11 -7.24
CA ASP A 258 -25.70 20.18 -6.49
C ASP A 258 -26.65 19.80 -5.34
N ASP A 259 -26.08 19.40 -4.19
CA ASP A 259 -26.67 19.76 -2.90
C ASP A 259 -25.78 20.78 -2.15
N HIS A 260 -25.54 21.94 -2.78
CA HIS A 260 -25.15 23.15 -2.07
C HIS A 260 -26.38 24.05 -1.94
N GLY A 261 -27.04 23.89 -0.80
CA GLY A 261 -28.14 24.75 -0.41
C GLY A 261 -27.71 26.21 -0.31
N ASP A 262 -28.16 27.02 -1.24
CA ASP A 262 -28.25 28.45 -1.09
C ASP A 262 -29.73 28.87 -1.00
N GLU A 263 -30.22 29.01 0.23
CA GLU A 263 -31.44 29.75 0.54
C GLU A 263 -31.21 31.22 0.21
N HIS A 264 -31.64 31.66 -0.96
CA HIS A 264 -32.03 33.05 -1.17
C HIS A 264 -33.34 33.11 -1.93
N GLY A 265 -34.41 33.33 -1.16
CA GLY A 265 -35.62 33.86 -1.71
C GLY A 265 -35.45 35.31 -2.13
N ASP A 266 -35.99 35.64 -3.27
CA ASP A 266 -36.60 36.96 -3.48
C ASP A 266 -37.60 36.91 -4.66
N ASP A 267 -38.84 37.20 -4.33
CA ASP A 267 -39.94 37.47 -5.25
C ASP A 267 -39.64 38.58 -6.22
N HIS A 268 -39.84 38.39 -7.52
CA HIS A 268 -40.29 39.43 -8.42
C HIS A 268 -41.14 38.88 -9.56
N ASP A 269 -42.45 39.14 -9.45
CA ASP A 269 -43.39 39.22 -10.57
C ASP A 269 -42.95 40.33 -11.52
N ASP A 270 -42.93 40.10 -12.83
CA ASP A 270 -43.34 41.07 -13.82
C ASP A 270 -43.59 40.41 -15.18
N ASP A 271 -44.86 40.61 -15.63
CA ASP A 271 -45.40 40.29 -16.94
C ASP A 271 -44.73 41.14 -18.05
N HIS A 272 -44.29 40.50 -19.15
CA HIS A 272 -44.28 41.14 -20.46
C HIS A 272 -44.55 40.16 -21.59
N ASP A 273 -45.77 40.27 -22.17
CA ASP A 273 -46.09 39.83 -23.53
C ASP A 273 -45.32 40.67 -24.54
N ASP A 274 -44.69 40.03 -25.52
CA ASP A 274 -44.53 40.61 -26.89
C ASP A 274 -44.26 39.50 -27.91
N ASP A 275 -45.21 39.41 -28.86
CA ASP A 275 -45.18 38.60 -30.08
C ASP A 275 -44.07 39.07 -31.03
N HIS A 276 -43.22 38.16 -31.49
CA HIS A 276 -42.50 38.27 -32.77
C HIS A 276 -42.45 36.92 -33.49
N ASP A 277 -43.26 36.83 -34.55
CA ASP A 277 -43.10 35.88 -35.65
C ASP A 277 -41.84 36.23 -36.43
N ASP A 278 -40.90 35.30 -36.54
CA ASP A 278 -39.90 35.26 -37.60
C ASP A 278 -39.61 33.83 -38.00
N ASP A 279 -39.96 33.51 -39.24
CA ASP A 279 -39.66 32.28 -39.98
C ASP A 279 -38.13 32.13 -40.11
N HIS A 280 -37.54 31.10 -39.50
CA HIS A 280 -36.21 30.61 -39.83
C HIS A 280 -36.29 29.20 -40.33
N ASP A 281 -35.82 29.02 -41.55
CA ASP A 281 -35.61 27.70 -42.23
C ASP A 281 -34.75 26.82 -41.35
N GLU A 282 -35.34 25.70 -40.96
CA GLU A 282 -34.67 24.63 -40.21
C GLU A 282 -33.81 23.82 -41.22
N ASP A 283 -32.53 24.15 -41.32
CA ASP A 283 -31.52 23.19 -41.74
C ASP A 283 -31.22 22.31 -40.53
N HIS A 284 -31.96 21.22 -40.38
CA HIS A 284 -31.60 20.13 -39.46
C HIS A 284 -30.37 19.44 -40.03
N ASP A 285 -29.20 19.81 -39.59
CA ASP A 285 -28.07 18.91 -39.53
C ASP A 285 -28.49 17.82 -38.53
N GLU A 286 -28.88 16.66 -39.07
CA GLU A 286 -29.05 15.43 -38.30
C GLU A 286 -27.65 15.03 -37.81
N ASP A 287 -27.19 15.62 -36.69
CA ASP A 287 -26.18 15.02 -35.88
C ASP A 287 -26.78 13.69 -35.39
N HIS A 288 -26.39 12.62 -36.04
CA HIS A 288 -26.61 11.28 -35.54
C HIS A 288 -25.72 11.14 -34.30
N ASP A 289 -26.29 11.50 -33.17
CA ASP A 289 -25.79 11.02 -31.88
C ASP A 289 -25.84 9.49 -31.98
N GLU A 290 -24.70 8.87 -32.20
CA GLU A 290 -24.59 7.40 -32.17
C GLU A 290 -24.98 6.99 -30.74
N GLU A 291 -26.18 6.41 -30.60
CA GLU A 291 -26.69 5.93 -29.32
C GLU A 291 -25.69 4.94 -28.74
N PHE A 292 -25.14 5.20 -27.57
CA PHE A 292 -24.14 4.35 -26.93
C PHE A 292 -24.67 2.92 -26.78
N ASP A 293 -23.89 1.94 -27.23
CA ASP A 293 -24.27 0.52 -27.17
C ASP A 293 -23.95 -0.09 -25.80
N PHE A 294 -24.82 0.07 -24.82
CA PHE A 294 -24.70 -0.55 -23.51
C PHE A 294 -24.58 -2.09 -23.52
N MET A 295 -24.94 -2.74 -24.63
CA MET A 295 -24.74 -4.20 -24.77
C MET A 295 -23.27 -4.59 -24.93
N SER A 296 -22.42 -3.67 -25.36
CA SER A 296 -20.98 -3.88 -25.50
C SER A 296 -20.19 -3.45 -24.26
N TYR A 297 -20.84 -2.79 -23.30
CA TYR A 297 -20.22 -2.34 -22.07
C TYR A 297 -20.31 -3.44 -20.99
N ASP A 298 -19.39 -4.39 -21.05
CA ASP A 298 -19.28 -5.57 -20.20
C ASP A 298 -17.81 -6.03 -20.20
N PHE A 299 -17.07 -5.74 -19.12
CA PHE A 299 -15.64 -5.92 -19.04
C PHE A 299 -15.25 -6.70 -17.79
N PHE A 300 -14.31 -7.62 -17.93
CA PHE A 300 -13.78 -8.42 -16.83
C PHE A 300 -12.27 -8.57 -16.95
N ASP A 301 -11.55 -8.22 -15.89
CA ASP A 301 -10.11 -8.32 -15.84
C ASP A 301 -9.64 -9.46 -14.91
N SER A 302 -8.59 -10.15 -15.33
CA SER A 302 -8.03 -11.30 -14.62
C SER A 302 -6.53 -11.32 -14.72
N PHE A 303 -5.85 -11.53 -13.58
CA PHE A 303 -4.41 -11.64 -13.44
C PHE A 303 -4.05 -12.91 -12.68
N GLU A 304 -3.53 -13.90 -13.40
CA GLU A 304 -2.99 -15.14 -12.82
C GLU A 304 -1.47 -15.02 -12.74
N ARG A 305 -0.89 -15.26 -11.54
CA ARG A 305 0.56 -15.20 -11.34
C ARG A 305 1.05 -16.43 -10.62
N ASP A 306 2.11 -17.02 -11.15
CA ASP A 306 2.92 -18.05 -10.50
C ASP A 306 4.23 -17.41 -10.04
N ILE A 307 4.52 -17.49 -8.73
CA ILE A 307 5.65 -16.81 -8.10
C ILE A 307 6.47 -17.79 -7.28
N ASP A 308 7.73 -17.99 -7.66
CA ASP A 308 8.70 -18.79 -6.91
C ASP A 308 9.80 -17.89 -6.34
N THR A 309 10.03 -17.99 -5.01
CA THR A 309 11.10 -17.23 -4.33
C THR A 309 12.04 -18.14 -3.60
N ARG A 310 13.35 -17.87 -3.67
CA ARG A 310 14.38 -18.59 -2.91
C ARG A 310 15.31 -17.56 -2.27
N THR A 311 15.59 -17.74 -0.98
CA THR A 311 16.48 -16.85 -0.22
C THR A 311 17.57 -17.66 0.47
N VAL A 312 18.76 -17.11 0.52
CA VAL A 312 19.90 -17.64 1.31
C VAL A 312 20.54 -16.49 2.04
N ASP A 313 20.64 -16.59 3.36
CA ASP A 313 21.27 -15.58 4.20
C ASP A 313 22.27 -16.24 5.17
N LEU A 314 23.53 -15.82 5.09
CA LEU A 314 24.61 -16.29 5.96
C LEU A 314 25.15 -15.12 6.77
N ARG A 315 25.00 -15.17 8.10
CA ARG A 315 25.42 -14.10 9.03
C ARG A 315 26.49 -14.59 10.00
N PHE A 316 27.48 -13.74 10.20
CA PHE A 316 28.51 -13.87 11.24
C PHE A 316 28.33 -12.71 12.21
N ARG A 317 28.10 -12.98 13.50
CA ARG A 317 27.91 -11.91 14.48
C ARG A 317 28.59 -12.23 15.81
N SER A 318 28.90 -11.18 16.56
CA SER A 318 29.35 -11.29 17.94
C SER A 318 28.26 -11.95 18.82
N ASN A 319 28.72 -12.66 19.85
CA ASN A 319 27.78 -13.17 20.86
C ASN A 319 27.56 -12.07 21.92
N VAL A 320 26.41 -11.41 21.86
CA VAL A 320 26.03 -10.30 22.76
C VAL A 320 26.02 -10.67 24.23
N LYS A 321 25.96 -11.99 24.57
CA LYS A 321 26.05 -12.47 25.95
C LYS A 321 27.40 -12.17 26.60
N ASN A 322 28.43 -11.88 25.81
CA ASN A 322 29.79 -11.66 26.28
C ASN A 322 30.06 -10.21 26.67
N ASN A 323 29.10 -9.30 26.56
CA ASN A 323 29.23 -7.87 26.88
C ASN A 323 30.47 -7.22 26.24
N ASN A 324 30.60 -7.37 24.94
CA ASN A 324 31.74 -6.91 24.15
C ASN A 324 31.78 -5.40 24.07
N LYS A 325 32.99 -4.81 23.93
CA LYS A 325 33.15 -3.37 23.57
C LYS A 325 32.75 -3.11 22.13
N VAL A 326 32.91 -4.10 21.27
CA VAL A 326 32.53 -4.05 19.85
C VAL A 326 31.59 -5.20 19.56
N ASP A 327 30.39 -4.89 19.16
CA ASP A 327 29.47 -5.84 18.57
C ASP A 327 29.47 -5.68 17.06
N TYR A 328 29.27 -6.76 16.35
CA TYR A 328 29.26 -6.78 14.88
C TYR A 328 28.29 -7.80 14.32
N VAL A 329 27.81 -7.51 13.13
CA VAL A 329 27.18 -8.47 12.21
C VAL A 329 27.73 -8.24 10.82
N PHE A 330 28.04 -9.33 10.10
CA PHE A 330 28.35 -9.33 8.66
C PHE A 330 27.55 -10.44 8.01
N GLY A 331 26.95 -10.14 6.86
CA GLY A 331 26.13 -11.09 6.14
C GLY A 331 26.37 -11.08 4.64
N LEU A 332 26.06 -12.24 4.04
CA LEU A 332 25.95 -12.45 2.61
C LEU A 332 24.52 -12.89 2.33
N TYR A 333 23.83 -12.18 1.44
CA TYR A 333 22.47 -12.47 1.05
C TYR A 333 22.36 -12.70 -0.45
N ASN A 334 21.55 -13.67 -0.83
CA ASN A 334 21.14 -13.88 -2.20
C ASN A 334 19.66 -14.26 -2.22
N SER A 335 18.89 -13.68 -3.12
CA SER A 335 17.54 -14.11 -3.45
C SER A 335 17.36 -14.27 -4.94
N THR A 336 16.45 -15.16 -5.31
CA THR A 336 15.89 -15.27 -6.65
C THR A 336 14.37 -15.18 -6.54
N TYR A 337 13.77 -14.40 -7.43
CA TYR A 337 12.35 -14.25 -7.60
C TYR A 337 12.03 -14.54 -9.07
N GLU A 338 11.20 -15.52 -9.31
CA GLU A 338 10.75 -15.94 -10.63
C GLU A 338 9.22 -15.74 -10.68
N GLU A 339 8.71 -14.98 -11.65
CA GLU A 339 7.28 -14.73 -11.83
C GLU A 339 6.88 -14.97 -13.28
N THR A 340 5.73 -15.63 -13.47
CA THR A 340 4.98 -15.60 -14.72
C THR A 340 3.62 -14.98 -14.46
N THR A 341 3.17 -14.10 -15.35
CA THR A 341 1.88 -13.45 -15.29
C THR A 341 1.12 -13.73 -16.60
N ASP A 342 -0.08 -14.26 -16.47
CA ASP A 342 -1.08 -14.32 -17.54
C ASP A 342 -2.21 -13.35 -17.17
N ALA A 343 -2.37 -12.29 -17.95
CA ALA A 343 -3.43 -11.29 -17.78
C ALA A 343 -4.37 -11.30 -18.97
N ALA A 344 -5.65 -11.15 -18.72
CA ALA A 344 -6.69 -11.09 -19.74
C ALA A 344 -7.77 -10.10 -19.33
N GLY A 345 -8.37 -9.41 -20.29
CA GLY A 345 -9.45 -8.47 -20.10
C GLY A 345 -9.21 -7.15 -20.79
N TYR A 346 -9.74 -6.08 -20.20
CA TYR A 346 -9.75 -4.74 -20.78
C TYR A 346 -8.48 -3.91 -20.45
N VAL A 347 -7.53 -4.48 -19.76
CA VAL A 347 -6.39 -3.85 -19.11
C VAL A 347 -5.54 -2.93 -20.01
N PHE A 348 -5.62 -3.08 -21.32
CA PHE A 348 -4.76 -2.38 -22.30
C PHE A 348 -5.57 -1.60 -23.34
N GLY A 349 -6.45 -0.74 -22.88
CA GLY A 349 -7.08 0.23 -23.76
C GLY A 349 -8.09 -0.36 -24.76
N GLY A 350 -9.00 -1.18 -24.31
CA GLY A 350 -10.17 -1.62 -25.07
C GLY A 350 -9.95 -2.79 -26.02
N SER A 351 -8.84 -3.49 -25.93
CA SER A 351 -8.67 -4.77 -26.63
C SER A 351 -8.59 -5.89 -25.61
N ALA A 352 -9.50 -6.86 -25.69
CA ALA A 352 -9.48 -8.10 -24.89
C ALA A 352 -8.27 -8.99 -25.28
N THR A 353 -7.08 -8.44 -25.28
CA THR A 353 -5.83 -9.15 -25.58
C THR A 353 -5.24 -9.68 -24.30
N GLY A 354 -4.95 -10.98 -24.25
CA GLY A 354 -4.15 -11.55 -23.17
C GLY A 354 -2.73 -10.99 -23.20
N LEU A 355 -2.17 -10.76 -22.02
CA LEU A 355 -0.74 -10.47 -21.84
C LEU A 355 -0.12 -11.65 -21.11
N SER A 356 0.95 -12.22 -21.66
CA SER A 356 1.75 -13.24 -20.98
C SER A 356 3.18 -12.77 -20.86
N THR A 357 3.63 -12.58 -19.62
CA THR A 357 4.95 -12.02 -19.31
C THR A 357 5.63 -12.79 -18.18
N GLY A 358 6.91 -12.53 -17.97
CA GLY A 358 7.66 -13.11 -16.86
C GLY A 358 8.81 -12.23 -16.39
N TYR A 359 9.28 -12.49 -15.18
CA TYR A 359 10.42 -11.85 -14.57
C TYR A 359 11.30 -12.87 -13.87
N ASP A 360 12.61 -12.76 -14.10
CA ASP A 360 13.62 -13.39 -13.26
C ASP A 360 14.41 -12.27 -12.59
N ILE A 361 14.32 -12.19 -11.25
CA ILE A 361 15.03 -11.17 -10.47
C ILE A 361 16.05 -11.84 -9.57
N ILE A 362 17.31 -11.40 -9.65
CA ILE A 362 18.39 -11.92 -8.83
C ILE A 362 18.96 -10.79 -7.98
N THR A 363 18.82 -10.90 -6.65
CA THR A 363 19.40 -9.94 -5.71
C THR A 363 20.62 -10.55 -5.01
N LYS A 364 21.74 -9.83 -5.00
CA LYS A 364 22.99 -10.23 -4.35
C LYS A 364 23.47 -9.10 -3.46
N SER A 365 23.80 -9.40 -2.18
CA SER A 365 24.31 -8.34 -1.32
C SER A 365 25.33 -8.82 -0.30
N LEU A 366 26.18 -7.87 0.09
CA LEU A 366 27.07 -7.92 1.25
C LEU A 366 26.60 -6.81 2.21
N TYR A 367 26.38 -7.13 3.47
CA TYR A 367 25.94 -6.16 4.47
C TYR A 367 26.60 -6.36 5.82
N GLY A 368 26.53 -5.35 6.67
CA GLY A 368 27.05 -5.47 8.02
C GLY A 368 26.80 -4.25 8.89
N GLU A 369 27.05 -4.44 10.17
CA GLU A 369 27.03 -3.40 11.20
C GLU A 369 28.18 -3.58 12.16
N LEU A 370 28.78 -2.48 12.58
CA LEU A 370 29.74 -2.38 13.69
C LEU A 370 29.18 -1.44 14.74
N ALA A 371 29.01 -1.92 15.96
CA ALA A 371 28.54 -1.15 17.11
C ALA A 371 29.63 -1.08 18.17
N TYR A 372 30.02 0.13 18.57
CA TYR A 372 30.97 0.38 19.65
C TYR A 372 30.25 0.83 20.93
N ASN A 373 30.37 0.03 21.99
CA ASN A 373 29.79 0.26 23.29
C ASN A 373 30.78 1.05 24.18
N PHE A 374 30.46 2.29 24.48
CA PHE A 374 31.25 3.14 25.36
C PHE A 374 30.99 2.82 26.84
N ASP A 375 31.97 3.13 27.70
CA ASP A 375 31.85 2.90 29.16
C ASP A 375 30.78 3.80 29.83
N ASN A 376 30.34 4.88 29.15
CA ASN A 376 29.31 5.82 29.62
C ASN A 376 27.86 5.38 29.26
N GLN A 377 27.65 4.12 28.92
CA GLN A 377 26.35 3.59 28.51
C GLN A 377 25.80 4.21 27.21
N SER A 378 26.68 4.57 26.30
CA SER A 378 26.28 4.94 24.94
C SER A 378 26.83 3.96 23.91
N THR A 379 26.17 3.88 22.77
CA THR A 379 26.54 3.02 21.64
C THR A 379 26.59 3.87 20.38
N PHE A 380 27.65 3.72 19.62
CA PHE A 380 27.77 4.28 18.27
C PHE A 380 27.82 3.11 17.28
N ALA A 381 26.94 3.13 16.28
CA ALA A 381 26.92 2.07 15.27
C ALA A 381 26.93 2.64 13.87
N VAL A 382 27.54 1.86 12.96
CA VAL A 382 27.57 2.11 11.52
C VAL A 382 27.17 0.82 10.83
N SER A 383 26.14 0.91 10.01
CA SER A 383 25.65 -0.18 9.17
C SER A 383 25.84 0.17 7.71
N PHE A 384 26.03 -0.84 6.88
CA PHE A 384 26.10 -0.69 5.42
C PHE A 384 25.53 -1.93 4.72
N ARG A 385 25.09 -1.72 3.49
CA ARG A 385 24.74 -2.78 2.53
C ARG A 385 25.18 -2.36 1.14
N HIS A 386 25.79 -3.28 0.43
CA HIS A 386 26.15 -3.14 -0.97
C HIS A 386 25.43 -4.23 -1.74
N GLU A 387 24.51 -3.86 -2.63
CA GLU A 387 23.51 -4.73 -3.24
C GLU A 387 23.35 -4.43 -4.72
N ALA A 388 23.17 -5.48 -5.52
CA ALA A 388 22.74 -5.38 -6.91
C ALA A 388 21.47 -6.22 -7.13
N ARG A 389 20.59 -5.73 -7.98
CA ARG A 389 19.35 -6.38 -8.38
C ARG A 389 19.27 -6.42 -9.90
N ASP A 390 19.48 -7.59 -10.47
CA ASP A 390 19.40 -7.85 -11.91
C ASP A 390 17.96 -8.28 -12.24
N ILE A 391 17.35 -7.77 -13.31
CA ILE A 391 15.98 -8.08 -13.75
C ILE A 391 16.04 -8.54 -15.22
N ASP A 392 15.59 -9.78 -15.47
CA ASP A 392 15.32 -10.27 -16.81
C ASP A 392 13.80 -10.21 -17.03
N TYR A 393 13.33 -9.39 -17.96
CA TYR A 393 11.93 -9.28 -18.34
C TYR A 393 11.65 -10.05 -19.63
N PHE A 394 10.60 -10.85 -19.63
CA PHE A 394 10.15 -11.66 -20.75
C PHE A 394 8.75 -11.25 -21.19
N ASP A 395 8.61 -10.89 -22.44
CA ASP A 395 7.34 -10.82 -23.13
C ASP A 395 7.18 -12.09 -23.97
N PHE A 396 6.30 -13.00 -23.54
CA PHE A 396 6.13 -14.31 -24.21
C PHE A 396 5.34 -14.21 -25.49
N GLU A 397 4.58 -13.14 -25.73
CA GLU A 397 3.83 -12.90 -26.95
C GLU A 397 4.66 -12.14 -27.99
N ASN A 398 5.53 -11.24 -27.54
CA ASN A 398 6.41 -10.45 -28.38
C ASN A 398 7.85 -10.47 -27.88
N ALA A 399 8.64 -11.43 -28.35
CA ALA A 399 10.02 -11.59 -27.90
C ALA A 399 10.93 -10.35 -28.14
N SER A 400 10.52 -9.41 -29.00
CA SER A 400 11.26 -8.14 -29.17
C SER A 400 11.01 -7.14 -28.05
N GLY A 401 9.99 -7.35 -27.22
CA GLY A 401 9.70 -6.59 -26.02
C GLY A 401 10.45 -7.09 -24.79
N SER A 402 11.15 -8.24 -24.87
CA SER A 402 11.97 -8.77 -23.78
C SER A 402 13.31 -8.05 -23.69
N PHE A 403 13.76 -7.77 -22.47
CA PHE A 403 15.06 -7.12 -22.23
C PHE A 403 15.64 -7.46 -20.86
N GLU A 404 16.92 -7.17 -20.67
CA GLU A 404 17.65 -7.34 -19.42
C GLU A 404 17.95 -5.95 -18.84
N LEU A 405 17.66 -5.75 -17.56
CA LEU A 405 18.06 -4.59 -16.79
C LEU A 405 19.11 -5.03 -15.77
N ASP A 406 20.40 -4.79 -16.11
CA ASP A 406 21.50 -5.03 -15.19
C ASP A 406 21.45 -3.97 -14.09
N GLY A 407 21.13 -4.38 -12.86
CA GLY A 407 21.08 -3.48 -11.72
C GLY A 407 22.46 -2.97 -11.32
N ASP A 408 22.58 -1.68 -11.14
CA ASP A 408 23.78 -1.08 -10.56
C ASP A 408 23.97 -1.53 -9.11
N TRP A 409 25.25 -1.52 -8.67
CA TRP A 409 25.57 -1.79 -7.28
C TRP A 409 25.27 -0.56 -6.42
N ASN A 410 24.16 -0.61 -5.71
CA ASN A 410 23.73 0.42 -4.77
C ASN A 410 24.32 0.20 -3.37
N THR A 411 24.58 1.28 -2.65
CA THR A 411 25.13 1.21 -1.30
C THR A 411 24.28 2.02 -0.35
N SER A 412 23.72 1.35 0.65
CA SER A 412 22.97 1.98 1.75
C SER A 412 23.85 2.09 2.99
N PHE A 413 23.71 3.19 3.71
CA PHE A 413 24.42 3.45 4.96
C PHE A 413 23.47 3.89 6.06
N LYS A 414 23.83 3.56 7.31
CA LYS A 414 23.18 4.10 8.51
C LYS A 414 24.24 4.36 9.58
N VAL A 415 24.18 5.54 10.15
CA VAL A 415 24.99 5.91 11.33
C VAL A 415 24.05 6.23 12.46
N SER A 416 24.26 5.61 13.61
CA SER A 416 23.41 5.81 14.78
C SER A 416 24.23 6.04 16.05
N TYR A 417 23.68 6.85 16.93
CA TYR A 417 24.18 7.05 18.28
C TYR A 417 23.03 6.95 19.28
N GLU A 418 23.21 6.10 20.27
CA GLU A 418 22.28 5.92 21.37
C GLU A 418 23.00 6.15 22.71
N ILE A 419 22.34 6.85 23.64
CA ILE A 419 22.84 7.06 24.99
C ILE A 419 21.72 6.76 26.00
N HIS A 420 22.12 6.19 27.15
CA HIS A 420 21.24 5.87 28.26
C HIS A 420 21.58 6.81 29.45
N PRO A 421 21.08 8.05 29.46
CA PRO A 421 21.40 9.03 30.54
C PRO A 421 21.02 8.51 31.92
N THR A 422 19.99 7.68 31.98
CA THR A 422 19.59 6.91 33.17
C THR A 422 19.18 5.49 32.74
N SER A 423 19.02 4.57 33.68
CA SER A 423 18.55 3.23 33.43
C SER A 423 17.16 3.19 32.78
N ASN A 424 16.41 4.28 32.84
CA ASN A 424 15.01 4.35 32.41
C ASN A 424 14.79 5.29 31.22
N LEU A 425 15.80 6.01 30.79
CA LEU A 425 15.73 6.97 29.68
C LEU A 425 16.80 6.66 28.64
N HIS A 426 16.37 6.46 27.43
CA HIS A 426 17.21 6.26 26.26
C HIS A 426 16.94 7.38 25.27
N TRP A 427 17.97 7.98 24.74
CA TRP A 427 17.89 8.93 23.65
C TRP A 427 18.70 8.38 22.49
N TYR A 428 18.19 8.51 21.29
CA TYR A 428 18.87 8.08 20.08
C TYR A 428 18.70 9.09 18.94
N ILE A 429 19.66 9.06 18.03
CA ILE A 429 19.63 9.75 16.75
C ILE A 429 20.28 8.85 15.71
N TYR A 430 19.72 8.84 14.51
CA TYR A 430 20.39 8.24 13.36
C TYR A 430 20.20 9.09 12.11
N ALA A 431 21.12 8.90 11.16
CA ALA A 431 20.99 9.29 9.77
C ALA A 431 21.23 8.05 8.90
N ALA A 432 20.37 7.84 7.92
CA ALA A 432 20.43 6.72 7.01
C ALA A 432 20.27 7.22 5.58
N GLU A 433 21.05 6.64 4.66
CA GLU A 433 20.85 6.73 3.22
C GLU A 433 20.46 5.34 2.71
N GLY A 434 19.39 5.27 1.96
CA GLY A 434 18.85 4.07 1.36
C GLY A 434 18.40 4.32 -0.06
N TYR A 435 17.86 3.30 -0.70
CA TYR A 435 17.33 3.42 -2.06
C TYR A 435 16.12 2.51 -2.25
N HIS A 436 15.25 2.90 -3.16
CA HIS A 436 14.24 2.04 -3.77
C HIS A 436 14.73 1.72 -5.20
N PRO A 437 14.72 0.45 -5.64
CA PRO A 437 15.44 0.09 -6.86
C PRO A 437 14.66 0.50 -8.11
N ALA A 438 15.40 0.79 -9.16
CA ALA A 438 14.94 0.87 -10.53
C ALA A 438 14.08 -0.33 -10.92
N GLY A 439 13.18 -0.16 -11.86
CA GLY A 439 12.27 -1.19 -12.29
C GLY A 439 11.82 -1.08 -13.73
N VAL A 440 10.82 -1.91 -14.05
CA VAL A 440 10.31 -2.11 -15.40
C VAL A 440 8.81 -1.90 -15.41
N ASN A 441 8.30 -1.15 -16.38
CA ASN A 441 6.90 -1.05 -16.71
C ASN A 441 6.50 -2.14 -17.72
N GLN A 442 5.45 -2.88 -17.41
CA GLN A 442 5.06 -4.08 -18.15
C GLN A 442 4.17 -3.79 -19.36
N ASN A 443 3.60 -2.58 -19.44
CA ASN A 443 2.67 -2.24 -20.51
C ASN A 443 3.33 -2.36 -21.89
N PRO A 444 2.78 -3.17 -22.81
CA PRO A 444 3.38 -3.41 -24.13
C PRO A 444 3.32 -2.19 -25.07
N TYR A 445 2.45 -1.22 -24.80
CA TYR A 445 2.22 -0.05 -25.65
C TYR A 445 3.13 1.14 -25.31
N LEU A 446 3.81 1.11 -24.18
CA LEU A 446 4.76 2.15 -23.81
C LEU A 446 5.98 2.18 -24.74
N ASP A 447 6.46 3.37 -25.04
CA ASP A 447 7.73 3.58 -25.73
C ASP A 447 8.92 3.07 -24.89
N MET A 448 10.06 2.82 -25.54
CA MET A 448 11.21 2.21 -24.85
C MET A 448 11.79 3.08 -23.73
N GLU A 449 11.59 4.39 -23.75
CA GLU A 449 12.00 5.31 -22.69
C GLU A 449 11.15 5.19 -21.44
N ASP A 450 9.85 4.89 -21.57
CA ASP A 450 8.92 4.72 -20.45
C ASP A 450 8.86 3.28 -19.94
N LYS A 451 9.57 2.36 -20.58
CA LYS A 451 9.68 0.94 -20.16
C LYS A 451 10.42 0.75 -18.85
N THR A 452 11.25 1.72 -18.44
CA THR A 452 12.04 1.63 -17.22
C THR A 452 11.98 2.94 -16.44
N TYR A 453 12.15 2.84 -15.13
CA TYR A 453 12.32 3.97 -14.22
C TYR A 453 13.57 3.74 -13.36
N ASP A 454 14.20 4.83 -12.92
CA ASP A 454 15.46 4.83 -12.19
C ASP A 454 15.29 4.57 -10.69
N ASP A 455 16.41 4.36 -9.98
CA ASP A 455 16.44 4.24 -8.52
C ASP A 455 15.98 5.55 -7.86
N GLU A 456 15.22 5.43 -6.78
CA GLU A 456 14.89 6.52 -5.88
C GLU A 456 15.79 6.49 -4.65
N ILE A 457 16.42 7.60 -4.29
CA ILE A 457 17.36 7.69 -3.17
C ILE A 457 16.68 8.35 -1.96
N TYR A 458 16.87 7.77 -0.79
CA TYR A 458 16.31 8.23 0.48
C TYR A 458 17.37 8.75 1.44
N THR A 459 17.10 9.88 2.06
CA THR A 459 17.85 10.36 3.24
C THR A 459 16.90 10.48 4.43
N ASP A 460 17.09 9.65 5.47
CA ASP A 460 16.28 9.64 6.71
C ASP A 460 17.12 10.14 7.89
N VAL A 461 16.64 11.19 8.55
CA VAL A 461 17.18 11.67 9.82
C VAL A 461 16.11 11.57 10.90
N THR A 462 16.33 10.69 11.86
CA THR A 462 15.38 10.46 12.96
C THR A 462 16.06 10.58 14.32
N THR A 463 15.39 11.28 15.26
CA THR A 463 15.79 11.32 16.67
C THR A 463 14.61 10.97 17.55
N GLY A 464 14.87 10.33 18.70
CA GLY A 464 13.79 9.96 19.60
C GLY A 464 14.23 9.62 21.00
N ILE A 465 13.26 9.52 21.86
CA ILE A 465 13.43 9.13 23.26
C ILE A 465 12.55 7.91 23.59
N ARG A 466 13.07 7.02 24.43
CA ARG A 466 12.32 5.94 25.06
C ARG A 466 12.44 6.07 26.58
N TRP A 467 11.30 6.14 27.24
CA TRP A 467 11.24 6.29 28.69
C TRP A 467 10.44 5.15 29.31
N TYR A 468 11.08 4.43 30.21
CA TYR A 468 10.54 3.24 30.85
C TYR A 468 10.55 3.39 32.35
N THR A 469 9.41 3.17 33.01
CA THR A 469 9.25 3.01 34.44
C THR A 469 8.34 1.81 34.70
N ASP A 470 8.11 1.45 35.97
CA ASP A 470 7.17 0.38 36.31
C ASP A 470 5.76 0.65 35.81
N ASN A 471 5.39 1.92 35.63
CA ASN A 471 4.05 2.34 35.29
C ASN A 471 3.93 3.02 33.89
N ILE A 472 5.03 3.38 33.27
CA ILE A 472 5.05 4.14 32.01
C ILE A 472 6.06 3.52 31.08
N LYS A 473 5.61 3.22 29.86
CA LYS A 473 6.46 2.98 28.71
C LYS A 473 6.07 4.03 27.67
N LEU A 474 7.00 4.88 27.28
CA LEU A 474 6.77 5.93 26.29
C LEU A 474 7.91 5.91 25.28
N SER A 475 7.56 5.94 24.01
CA SER A 475 8.50 6.14 22.91
C SER A 475 7.97 7.28 22.06
N THR A 476 8.80 8.25 21.74
CA THR A 476 8.49 9.32 20.80
C THR A 476 9.68 9.59 19.91
N SER A 477 9.42 9.86 18.63
CA SER A 477 10.44 10.22 17.64
C SER A 477 9.98 11.40 16.80
N LEU A 478 10.95 12.10 16.25
CA LEU A 478 10.82 13.09 15.18
C LEU A 478 11.63 12.60 14.01
N PHE A 479 11.08 12.70 12.82
CA PHE A 479 11.74 12.27 11.58
C PHE A 479 11.65 13.35 10.50
N TYR A 480 12.62 13.32 9.63
CA TYR A 480 12.68 14.00 8.33
C TYR A 480 13.21 13.02 7.31
N LEU A 481 12.45 12.80 6.26
CA LEU A 481 12.76 11.93 5.14
C LEU A 481 12.75 12.77 3.88
N GLU A 482 13.76 12.65 3.05
CA GLU A 482 13.92 13.33 1.77
C GLU A 482 14.19 12.28 0.70
N HIS A 483 13.65 12.47 -0.48
CA HIS A 483 13.88 11.62 -1.62
C HIS A 483 14.32 12.41 -2.84
N ASP A 484 15.16 11.79 -3.62
CA ASP A 484 15.63 12.24 -4.92
C ASP A 484 15.21 11.19 -5.96
N GLY A 485 14.59 11.62 -7.06
CA GLY A 485 14.04 10.72 -8.08
C GLY A 485 12.80 9.95 -7.59
N HIS A 486 11.85 10.62 -6.91
CA HIS A 486 10.66 9.97 -6.37
C HIS A 486 9.88 9.20 -7.43
N ILE A 487 9.63 7.89 -7.17
CA ILE A 487 8.87 7.02 -8.08
C ILE A 487 7.37 7.17 -7.78
N PHE A 488 6.61 7.64 -8.75
CA PHE A 488 5.17 7.77 -8.68
C PHE A 488 4.47 7.02 -9.82
N GLU A 489 3.18 6.77 -9.65
CA GLU A 489 2.32 6.12 -10.63
C GLU A 489 1.59 7.21 -11.42
N THR A 490 1.57 7.07 -12.74
CA THR A 490 0.89 7.97 -13.66
C THR A 490 0.14 7.19 -14.73
N SER A 491 -0.62 7.87 -15.57
CA SER A 491 -1.32 7.27 -16.70
C SER A 491 -1.20 8.16 -17.94
N GLU A 492 -1.19 7.52 -19.11
CA GLU A 492 -1.19 8.19 -20.40
C GLU A 492 -2.38 7.71 -21.23
N GLN A 493 -3.03 8.65 -21.93
CA GLN A 493 -4.08 8.35 -22.89
C GLN A 493 -3.48 7.84 -24.21
N LEU A 494 -3.65 6.54 -24.48
CA LEU A 494 -3.06 5.87 -25.65
C LEU A 494 -3.84 6.14 -26.96
N ASP A 495 -5.15 6.37 -26.90
CA ASP A 495 -6.01 6.63 -28.06
C ASP A 495 -7.07 7.66 -27.67
N PRO A 496 -6.92 8.93 -28.12
CA PRO A 496 -7.91 9.98 -27.81
C PRO A 496 -9.33 9.70 -28.32
N SER A 497 -9.48 8.77 -29.23
CA SER A 497 -10.79 8.35 -29.72
C SER A 497 -11.46 7.26 -28.86
N ASN A 498 -10.73 6.69 -27.91
CA ASN A 498 -11.21 5.69 -26.96
C ASN A 498 -10.91 6.15 -25.53
N PRO A 499 -11.88 6.73 -24.80
CA PRO A 499 -11.67 7.28 -23.46
C PRO A 499 -11.14 6.27 -22.44
N ASN A 500 -11.26 4.98 -22.72
CA ASN A 500 -10.78 3.92 -21.84
C ASN A 500 -9.39 3.36 -22.23
N ALA A 501 -8.72 3.97 -23.22
CA ALA A 501 -7.42 3.52 -23.70
C ALA A 501 -6.28 4.21 -22.91
N PHE A 502 -6.13 3.88 -21.63
CA PHE A 502 -5.06 4.39 -20.76
C PHE A 502 -3.97 3.33 -20.53
N ALA A 503 -2.73 3.78 -20.45
CA ALA A 503 -1.62 3.01 -19.92
C ALA A 503 -1.25 3.55 -18.53
N PHE A 504 -1.22 2.68 -17.53
CA PHE A 504 -0.72 3.00 -16.20
C PHE A 504 0.74 2.57 -16.10
N PHE A 505 1.62 3.45 -15.64
CA PHE A 505 3.05 3.16 -15.50
C PHE A 505 3.69 3.99 -14.39
N LYS A 506 4.96 3.70 -14.08
CA LYS A 506 5.74 4.40 -13.08
C LYS A 506 6.81 5.25 -13.73
N GLN A 507 6.99 6.44 -13.20
CA GLN A 507 8.04 7.41 -13.59
C GLN A 507 8.74 7.94 -12.35
N ASN A 508 9.84 8.68 -12.57
CA ASN A 508 10.52 9.41 -11.51
C ASN A 508 10.10 10.88 -11.52
N ALA A 509 9.64 11.40 -10.39
CA ALA A 509 9.54 12.83 -10.10
C ALA A 509 10.90 13.38 -9.64
N ASP A 510 11.04 14.71 -9.56
CA ASP A 510 12.32 15.32 -9.18
C ASP A 510 12.67 15.00 -7.73
N SER A 511 11.81 15.37 -6.79
CA SER A 511 12.09 15.21 -5.38
C SER A 511 10.81 15.09 -4.52
N GLY A 512 10.98 14.80 -3.25
CA GLY A 512 9.93 14.82 -2.26
C GLY A 512 10.49 14.81 -0.85
N TYR A 513 9.65 15.18 0.13
CA TYR A 513 10.03 15.05 1.52
C TYR A 513 8.83 14.81 2.43
N GLU A 514 9.08 14.10 3.55
CA GLU A 514 8.15 13.93 4.66
C GLU A 514 8.82 14.29 5.97
N TYR A 515 8.05 14.88 6.86
CA TYR A 515 8.48 15.10 8.23
C TYR A 515 7.33 14.89 9.20
N GLY A 516 7.67 14.54 10.43
CA GLY A 516 6.62 14.29 11.39
C GLY A 516 7.10 13.79 12.75
N SER A 517 6.14 13.28 13.51
CA SER A 517 6.39 12.68 14.80
C SER A 517 5.57 11.41 15.02
N GLU A 518 6.16 10.50 15.79
CA GLU A 518 5.55 9.22 16.17
C GLU A 518 5.63 9.08 17.69
N THR A 519 4.49 8.84 18.31
CA THR A 519 4.44 8.64 19.77
C THR A 519 3.64 7.37 20.07
N SER A 520 4.22 6.48 20.84
CA SER A 520 3.53 5.31 21.41
C SER A 520 3.77 5.21 22.90
N GLY A 521 2.75 4.81 23.66
CA GLY A 521 2.87 4.75 25.11
C GLY A 521 1.91 3.76 25.75
N GLU A 522 2.38 3.16 26.87
CA GLU A 522 1.57 2.37 27.78
C GLU A 522 1.66 2.98 29.18
N PHE A 523 0.52 3.23 29.80
CA PHE A 523 0.39 3.86 31.10
C PHE A 523 -0.39 2.94 32.06
N LYS A 524 0.27 2.40 33.07
CA LYS A 524 -0.38 1.63 34.13
C LYS A 524 -0.83 2.59 35.24
N LEU A 525 -2.10 2.97 35.24
CA LEU A 525 -2.66 3.92 36.23
C LEU A 525 -2.86 3.25 37.58
N ASN A 526 -3.20 1.96 37.61
CA ASN A 526 -3.23 1.11 38.78
C ASN A 526 -3.24 -0.37 38.35
N ASP A 527 -3.31 -1.32 39.29
CA ASP A 527 -3.28 -2.76 38.98
C ASP A 527 -4.46 -3.24 38.10
N ARG A 528 -5.54 -2.47 38.00
CA ARG A 528 -6.73 -2.83 37.24
C ARG A 528 -6.90 -2.01 35.96
N PHE A 529 -6.30 -0.85 35.87
CA PHE A 529 -6.54 0.08 34.77
C PHE A 529 -5.24 0.51 34.11
N SER A 530 -5.14 0.27 32.81
CA SER A 530 -4.06 0.76 31.95
C SER A 530 -4.62 1.42 30.68
N MET A 531 -3.82 2.33 30.13
CA MET A 531 -4.12 3.06 28.92
C MET A 531 -2.96 2.88 27.93
N GLY A 532 -3.29 2.69 26.65
CA GLY A 532 -2.34 2.74 25.55
C GLY A 532 -2.62 3.98 24.69
N LEU A 533 -1.57 4.55 24.14
CA LEU A 533 -1.58 5.67 23.20
C LEU A 533 -0.73 5.31 21.98
N SER A 534 -1.25 5.59 20.82
CA SER A 534 -0.52 5.69 19.56
C SER A 534 -0.94 6.98 18.88
N LEU A 535 0.02 7.78 18.40
CA LEU A 535 -0.22 9.05 17.70
C LEU A 535 0.86 9.23 16.65
N GLY A 536 0.47 9.31 15.40
CA GLY A 536 1.29 9.72 14.27
C GLY A 536 0.85 11.09 13.79
N LEU A 537 1.81 11.94 13.50
CA LEU A 537 1.63 13.24 12.83
C LEU A 537 2.64 13.32 11.71
N MET A 538 2.21 13.73 10.52
CA MET A 538 3.11 13.88 9.38
C MET A 538 2.61 14.93 8.40
N SER A 539 3.50 15.39 7.55
CA SER A 539 3.23 16.19 6.36
C SER A 539 4.16 15.73 5.26
N SER A 540 3.73 15.77 4.03
CA SER A 540 4.48 15.37 2.84
C SER A 540 4.36 16.41 1.75
N GLU A 541 5.36 16.47 0.87
CA GLU A 541 5.36 17.27 -0.36
C GLU A 541 6.15 16.53 -1.45
N ILE A 542 5.63 16.54 -2.67
CA ILE A 542 6.27 15.98 -3.87
C ILE A 542 6.40 17.11 -4.88
N GLU A 543 7.56 17.19 -5.53
CA GLU A 543 7.84 18.10 -6.64
C GLU A 543 7.86 17.26 -7.93
N PHE A 544 6.86 17.46 -8.80
CA PHE A 544 6.80 16.85 -10.13
C PHE A 544 7.56 17.79 -11.08
N GLY A 545 8.74 17.45 -11.55
CA GLY A 545 9.55 18.33 -12.41
C GLY A 545 8.94 18.62 -13.78
N ASP A 546 9.63 19.48 -14.56
CA ASP A 546 9.21 19.93 -15.91
C ASP A 546 9.05 18.76 -16.94
N HIS A 547 9.31 17.51 -16.57
CA HIS A 547 9.18 16.33 -17.42
C HIS A 547 7.74 15.79 -17.55
N ALA A 548 6.79 16.36 -16.83
CA ALA A 548 5.37 16.04 -16.97
C ALA A 548 4.70 16.67 -18.23
N GLU A 549 5.43 17.48 -19.00
CA GLU A 549 4.96 18.11 -20.24
C GLU A 549 5.35 17.33 -21.52
N HIS A 550 5.21 16.01 -21.57
CA HIS A 550 5.34 15.27 -22.83
C HIS A 550 3.97 14.93 -23.41
N GLY A 551 3.29 15.93 -23.95
CA GLY A 551 1.99 15.74 -24.58
C GLY A 551 1.54 16.77 -25.59
N ASP A 552 2.35 17.75 -26.05
CA ASP A 552 1.94 18.70 -27.09
C ASP A 552 3.11 19.25 -27.95
N GLU A 553 3.85 18.39 -28.64
CA GLU A 553 4.61 18.81 -29.84
C GLU A 553 3.97 18.24 -31.10
N HIS A 554 2.80 18.71 -31.48
CA HIS A 554 2.38 18.68 -32.89
C HIS A 554 3.01 19.86 -33.61
N GLY A 555 4.17 19.60 -34.22
CA GLY A 555 4.84 20.52 -35.10
C GLY A 555 3.98 20.88 -36.30
N ASP A 556 3.56 22.14 -36.38
CA ASP A 556 3.08 22.78 -37.59
C ASP A 556 4.26 23.05 -38.53
N GLU A 557 4.72 22.02 -39.26
CA GLU A 557 5.56 22.21 -40.44
C GLU A 557 4.69 22.72 -41.63
N HIS A 558 4.40 24.01 -41.68
CA HIS A 558 4.09 24.66 -42.92
C HIS A 558 5.35 25.32 -43.50
N GLY A 559 5.97 24.58 -44.40
CA GLY A 559 7.02 25.11 -45.27
C GLY A 559 6.45 26.13 -46.25
N ASP A 560 6.92 27.36 -46.19
CA ASP A 560 6.87 28.32 -47.29
C ASP A 560 8.28 28.64 -47.75
N GLU A 561 8.67 27.99 -48.86
CA GLU A 561 9.78 28.42 -49.72
C GLU A 561 9.36 29.73 -50.45
N HIS A 562 9.95 30.85 -50.14
CA HIS A 562 10.15 31.91 -51.14
C HIS A 562 11.47 32.69 -50.87
N GLY A 563 12.28 32.63 -51.85
CA GLY A 563 13.31 33.29 -52.54
C GLY A 563 13.91 34.58 -51.95
N GLU A 564 15.22 34.54 -52.07
CA GLU A 564 16.17 35.64 -51.92
C GLU A 564 15.76 36.88 -52.75
N ASP A 565 15.94 38.08 -52.19
CA ASP A 565 16.55 39.21 -52.88
C ASP A 565 17.04 40.30 -51.91
N ASP A 566 18.29 40.64 -52.09
CA ASP A 566 19.05 41.73 -51.47
C ASP A 566 18.40 43.06 -51.62
N HIS A 567 18.50 43.94 -50.61
CA HIS A 567 18.85 45.34 -50.78
C HIS A 567 19.20 46.04 -49.46
N ASP A 568 20.43 46.56 -49.42
CA ASP A 568 20.96 47.54 -48.48
C ASP A 568 20.16 48.83 -48.51
N GLU A 569 20.05 49.55 -47.42
CA GLU A 569 20.51 50.92 -47.19
C GLU A 569 19.90 51.59 -45.95
N ASP A 570 20.80 52.22 -45.25
CA ASP A 570 20.74 53.12 -44.11
C ASP A 570 19.57 54.16 -44.15
N HIS A 571 19.07 54.50 -42.95
CA HIS A 571 18.96 55.87 -42.49
C HIS A 571 18.54 56.01 -41.04
N ASP A 572 19.35 56.78 -40.29
CA ASP A 572 19.11 57.39 -39.00
C ASP A 572 17.92 58.36 -39.02
N GLU A 573 17.26 58.53 -37.92
CA GLU A 573 17.09 59.77 -37.17
C GLU A 573 15.88 59.83 -36.25
N ASP A 574 16.15 60.32 -35.08
CA ASP A 574 15.36 60.73 -33.93
C ASP A 574 13.99 61.37 -34.23
N HIS A 575 13.05 61.12 -33.31
CA HIS A 575 12.23 62.19 -32.72
C HIS A 575 11.41 61.72 -31.54
N ASP A 576 11.62 62.40 -30.39
CA ASP A 576 10.78 62.47 -29.20
C ASP A 576 9.42 63.09 -29.55
N GLU A 577 8.38 62.74 -28.85
CA GLU A 577 7.50 63.61 -28.06
C GLU A 577 6.16 62.96 -27.71
N ASP A 578 5.81 63.18 -26.48
CA ASP A 578 4.59 62.97 -25.72
C ASP A 578 3.25 63.10 -26.47
N HIS A 579 2.27 62.25 -26.05
CA HIS A 579 0.91 62.78 -25.78
C HIS A 579 0.03 61.73 -25.04
N ASP A 580 -0.69 62.33 -24.10
CA ASP A 580 -1.62 61.80 -23.13
C ASP A 580 -2.85 61.05 -23.67
N ASP A 581 -3.30 60.13 -22.83
CA ASP A 581 -4.67 59.89 -22.35
C ASP A 581 -5.83 59.78 -23.36
N HIS A 582 -6.40 58.59 -23.44
CA HIS A 582 -7.84 58.33 -23.42
C HIS A 582 -8.12 56.85 -23.21
N GLY A 583 -8.82 56.55 -22.09
CA GLY A 583 -9.43 55.27 -21.86
C GLY A 583 -10.61 55.02 -22.79
N ASP A 584 -10.76 53.80 -23.24
CA ASP A 584 -12.02 53.22 -23.68
C ASP A 584 -12.09 51.77 -23.22
N ASP A 585 -13.06 51.56 -22.38
CA ASP A 585 -13.60 50.35 -21.83
C ASP A 585 -14.25 49.52 -22.96
N HIS A 586 -13.67 48.40 -23.34
CA HIS A 586 -14.36 47.34 -24.06
C HIS A 586 -14.08 46.03 -23.36
N GLY A 587 -15.09 45.58 -22.60
CA GLY A 587 -15.17 44.20 -22.13
C GLY A 587 -15.32 43.28 -23.34
N ASP A 588 -14.36 42.44 -23.54
CA ASP A 588 -14.49 41.26 -24.38
C ASP A 588 -14.74 40.08 -23.41
N ASP A 589 -15.99 39.66 -23.36
CA ASP A 589 -16.38 38.35 -22.83
C ASP A 589 -15.76 37.29 -23.77
N HIS A 590 -14.63 36.75 -23.40
CA HIS A 590 -14.15 35.51 -23.97
C HIS A 590 -14.72 34.37 -23.14
N ASP A 591 -15.62 33.62 -23.74
CA ASP A 591 -16.06 32.30 -23.29
C ASP A 591 -14.82 31.44 -23.00
N ASP A 592 -14.67 31.10 -21.75
CA ASP A 592 -13.64 30.23 -21.21
C ASP A 592 -13.96 28.83 -21.68
N HIS A 593 -13.37 28.41 -22.79
CA HIS A 593 -13.37 27.03 -23.21
C HIS A 593 -12.45 26.24 -22.28
N GLY A 594 -12.99 25.20 -21.68
CA GLY A 594 -12.45 24.30 -20.70
C GLY A 594 -10.93 24.21 -20.69
N GLY A 595 -10.34 24.71 -19.61
CA GLY A 595 -8.92 24.61 -19.37
C GLY A 595 -8.54 23.14 -19.19
N HIS A 596 -7.56 22.69 -19.95
CA HIS A 596 -6.76 21.53 -19.56
C HIS A 596 -6.20 21.86 -18.18
N GLU A 597 -6.61 21.12 -17.15
CA GLU A 597 -6.01 21.22 -15.82
C GLU A 597 -4.55 20.78 -15.96
N GLY A 598 -3.64 21.75 -15.96
CA GLY A 598 -2.21 21.49 -15.93
C GLY A 598 -1.89 20.69 -14.65
N HIS A 599 -1.09 19.65 -14.80
CA HIS A 599 -0.59 18.86 -13.66
C HIS A 599 0.04 19.81 -12.63
N ALA A 600 -0.23 19.56 -11.34
CA ALA A 600 0.29 20.38 -10.26
C ALA A 600 1.83 20.28 -10.21
N GLU A 601 2.53 21.41 -10.12
CA GLU A 601 3.99 21.42 -9.90
C GLU A 601 4.37 20.78 -8.56
N HIS A 602 3.44 20.80 -7.58
CA HIS A 602 3.62 20.26 -6.23
C HIS A 602 2.38 19.45 -5.81
N GLY A 603 2.60 18.33 -5.13
CA GLY A 603 1.54 17.50 -4.59
C GLY A 603 1.85 16.95 -3.21
N GLN A 604 0.91 16.19 -2.66
CA GLN A 604 1.07 15.46 -1.41
C GLN A 604 1.06 13.95 -1.69
N ARG A 605 1.44 13.14 -0.70
CA ARG A 605 1.35 11.68 -0.81
C ARG A 605 -0.11 11.21 -0.78
N ALA A 606 -0.50 10.45 -1.77
CA ALA A 606 -1.80 9.79 -1.77
C ALA A 606 -1.91 8.76 -0.63
N HIS A 607 -3.11 8.64 -0.04
CA HIS A 607 -3.43 7.73 1.07
C HIS A 607 -2.57 7.94 2.33
N ALA A 608 -2.01 9.13 2.54
CA ALA A 608 -1.12 9.51 3.63
C ALA A 608 -1.76 10.55 4.56
N PRO A 609 -2.57 10.15 5.56
CA PRO A 609 -3.24 11.08 6.47
C PRO A 609 -2.26 11.89 7.31
N ASN A 610 -2.52 13.19 7.51
CA ASN A 610 -1.67 14.07 8.33
C ASN A 610 -1.63 13.65 9.81
N TRP A 611 -2.67 12.97 10.30
CA TRP A 611 -2.65 12.37 11.63
C TRP A 611 -3.38 11.01 11.63
N ASN A 612 -2.88 10.12 12.47
CA ASN A 612 -3.58 8.92 12.89
C ASN A 612 -3.37 8.68 14.40
N TYR A 613 -4.38 8.13 15.06
CA TYR A 613 -4.25 7.81 16.48
C TYR A 613 -5.02 6.55 16.88
N SER A 614 -4.59 5.98 18.03
CA SER A 614 -5.34 4.98 18.78
C SER A 614 -5.18 5.22 20.28
N LEU A 615 -6.29 5.25 21.00
CA LEU A 615 -6.37 5.28 22.44
C LEU A 615 -7.02 3.98 22.93
N THR A 616 -6.30 3.20 23.72
CA THR A 616 -6.82 1.96 24.31
C THR A 616 -6.95 2.10 25.82
N PHE A 617 -8.08 1.65 26.35
CA PHE A 617 -8.39 1.62 27.77
C PHE A 617 -8.63 0.18 28.19
N ASN A 618 -7.76 -0.36 29.05
CA ASN A 618 -7.87 -1.72 29.55
C ASN A 618 -8.30 -1.70 31.01
N TYR A 619 -9.37 -2.42 31.33
CA TYR A 619 -9.85 -2.56 32.69
C TYR A 619 -10.00 -4.05 33.08
N ASN A 620 -9.27 -4.46 34.11
CA ASN A 620 -9.30 -5.79 34.70
C ASN A 620 -10.32 -5.79 35.86
N PHE A 621 -11.49 -6.39 35.66
CA PHE A 621 -12.48 -6.58 36.71
C PHE A 621 -11.96 -7.52 37.80
N THR A 622 -11.34 -8.60 37.36
CA THR A 622 -10.64 -9.63 38.14
C THR A 622 -9.39 -10.06 37.39
N GLU A 623 -8.60 -10.98 37.96
CA GLU A 623 -7.46 -11.62 37.26
C GLU A 623 -7.91 -12.40 36.01
N ASP A 624 -9.17 -12.89 36.02
CA ASP A 624 -9.74 -13.71 34.96
C ASP A 624 -10.61 -12.91 33.95
N SER A 625 -10.94 -11.65 34.21
CA SER A 625 -11.85 -10.91 33.34
C SER A 625 -11.37 -9.51 33.05
N SER A 626 -11.37 -9.14 31.77
CA SER A 626 -10.90 -7.83 31.27
C SER A 626 -11.82 -7.27 30.19
N LEU A 627 -11.87 -5.95 30.11
CA LEU A 627 -12.48 -5.18 29.03
C LEU A 627 -11.41 -4.25 28.46
N MET A 628 -11.29 -4.27 27.14
CA MET A 628 -10.53 -3.28 26.39
C MET A 628 -11.51 -2.45 25.56
N VAL A 629 -11.38 -1.14 25.58
CA VAL A 629 -12.06 -0.19 24.70
C VAL A 629 -11.00 0.56 23.91
N GLU A 630 -11.18 0.67 22.62
CA GLU A 630 -10.28 1.38 21.72
C GLU A 630 -11.03 2.44 20.94
N ILE A 631 -10.46 3.64 20.89
CA ILE A 631 -10.89 4.72 20.01
C ILE A 631 -9.73 4.94 19.05
N ALA A 632 -9.97 4.81 17.77
CA ALA A 632 -8.96 5.01 16.72
C ALA A 632 -9.51 5.96 15.66
N GLY A 633 -8.63 6.70 14.99
CA GLY A 633 -9.05 7.61 13.93
C GLY A 633 -7.91 7.97 12.99
N LYS A 634 -8.29 8.47 11.84
CA LYS A 634 -7.41 9.02 10.80
C LYS A 634 -7.95 10.36 10.33
N ASP A 635 -7.05 11.22 9.85
CA ASP A 635 -7.36 12.45 9.10
C ASP A 635 -7.93 12.13 7.73
N ALA A 636 -8.48 13.14 7.08
CA ALA A 636 -8.66 13.14 5.63
C ALA A 636 -7.32 12.89 4.93
N PHE A 637 -7.36 12.29 3.77
CA PHE A 637 -6.20 12.09 2.91
C PHE A 637 -6.64 12.14 1.44
N ILE A 638 -5.77 12.66 0.59
CA ILE A 638 -6.00 12.69 -0.86
C ILE A 638 -5.86 11.28 -1.46
N PHE A 639 -6.56 11.04 -2.54
CA PHE A 639 -6.51 9.78 -3.27
C PHE A 639 -5.52 9.78 -4.42
N ASP A 640 -5.19 10.97 -4.96
CA ASP A 640 -4.25 11.15 -6.04
C ASP A 640 -3.20 12.21 -5.65
N SER A 641 -1.92 11.92 -5.89
CA SER A 641 -0.82 12.82 -5.54
C SER A 641 -0.75 14.06 -6.44
N GLN A 642 -1.32 14.02 -7.64
CA GLN A 642 -1.36 15.11 -8.61
C GLN A 642 -2.64 15.96 -8.53
N ASN A 643 -3.68 15.47 -7.80
CA ASN A 643 -4.96 16.16 -7.67
C ASN A 643 -5.46 16.13 -6.22
N ASP A 644 -5.34 17.23 -5.51
CA ASP A 644 -5.73 17.40 -4.11
C ASP A 644 -7.23 17.67 -3.91
N SER A 645 -7.99 17.84 -4.98
CA SER A 645 -9.45 18.07 -4.93
C SER A 645 -10.21 16.81 -4.48
N TYR A 646 -9.60 15.63 -4.63
CA TYR A 646 -10.21 14.35 -4.32
C TYR A 646 -9.67 13.79 -3.01
N GLU A 647 -10.42 13.96 -1.93
CA GLU A 647 -10.03 13.52 -0.59
C GLU A 647 -11.07 12.64 0.11
N SER A 648 -10.62 11.89 1.11
CA SER A 648 -11.47 11.16 2.03
C SER A 648 -11.98 12.07 3.15
N ASP A 649 -13.05 11.65 3.83
CA ASP A 649 -13.45 12.25 5.10
C ASP A 649 -12.59 11.73 6.26
N PRO A 650 -12.30 12.55 7.29
CA PRO A 650 -11.69 12.09 8.52
C PRO A 650 -12.69 11.21 9.29
N TYR A 651 -12.21 10.15 9.94
CA TYR A 651 -13.09 9.22 10.64
C TYR A 651 -12.58 8.75 12.00
N HIS A 652 -13.52 8.25 12.83
CA HIS A 652 -13.25 7.75 14.16
C HIS A 652 -13.98 6.43 14.42
N LEU A 653 -13.27 5.41 14.85
CA LEU A 653 -13.79 4.08 15.13
C LEU A 653 -13.79 3.80 16.64
N LEU A 654 -14.88 3.23 17.14
CA LEU A 654 -14.97 2.73 18.51
C LEU A 654 -15.03 1.21 18.49
N ASN A 655 -14.09 0.57 19.20
CA ASN A 655 -13.99 -0.88 19.33
C ASN A 655 -14.03 -1.30 20.80
N ALA A 656 -14.59 -2.48 21.10
CA ALA A 656 -14.58 -3.06 22.44
C ALA A 656 -14.34 -4.57 22.42
N TYR A 657 -13.57 -5.06 23.39
CA TYR A 657 -13.21 -6.46 23.54
C TYR A 657 -13.31 -6.86 24.99
N TYR A 658 -14.21 -7.78 25.30
CA TYR A 658 -14.35 -8.36 26.64
C TYR A 658 -13.85 -9.80 26.63
N SER A 659 -13.12 -10.22 27.67
CA SER A 659 -12.73 -11.62 27.86
C SER A 659 -12.91 -12.07 29.28
N HIS A 660 -13.25 -13.37 29.46
CA HIS A 660 -13.35 -14.02 30.73
C HIS A 660 -12.81 -15.45 30.66
N SER A 661 -11.96 -15.81 31.62
CA SER A 661 -11.31 -17.14 31.71
C SER A 661 -11.91 -17.97 32.84
N PHE A 662 -12.20 -19.25 32.57
CA PHE A 662 -12.66 -20.26 33.54
C PHE A 662 -11.77 -21.47 33.44
N ASN A 663 -10.81 -21.63 34.32
CA ASN A 663 -9.83 -22.73 34.22
C ASN A 663 -9.18 -22.80 32.84
N LYS A 664 -9.53 -23.80 32.05
CA LYS A 664 -9.03 -24.08 30.70
C LYS A 664 -9.86 -23.42 29.57
N ILE A 665 -10.94 -22.76 29.89
CA ILE A 665 -11.85 -22.14 28.92
C ILE A 665 -11.71 -20.62 29.01
N ARG A 666 -11.55 -19.96 27.87
CA ARG A 666 -11.63 -18.50 27.73
C ARG A 666 -12.78 -18.14 26.78
N LEU A 667 -13.67 -17.31 27.24
CA LEU A 667 -14.73 -16.69 26.45
C LEU A 667 -14.29 -15.27 26.06
N GLY A 668 -14.53 -14.88 24.83
CA GLY A 668 -14.34 -13.52 24.34
C GLY A 668 -15.62 -13.01 23.68
N VAL A 669 -15.86 -11.71 23.77
CA VAL A 669 -16.90 -10.99 23.01
C VAL A 669 -16.23 -9.73 22.46
N TYR A 670 -16.48 -9.43 21.20
CA TYR A 670 -15.97 -8.23 20.59
C TYR A 670 -17.04 -7.49 19.80
N ALA A 671 -16.85 -6.19 19.69
CA ALA A 671 -17.58 -5.33 18.77
C ALA A 671 -16.57 -4.34 18.16
N LYS A 672 -16.52 -4.27 16.83
CA LYS A 672 -15.70 -3.34 16.05
C LYS A 672 -16.62 -2.36 15.34
N ASN A 673 -16.10 -1.15 15.09
CA ASN A 673 -16.88 -0.07 14.51
C ASN A 673 -18.29 0.05 15.14
N ILE A 674 -18.34 0.21 16.47
CA ILE A 674 -19.59 0.18 17.25
C ILE A 674 -20.55 1.28 16.80
N LEU A 675 -20.02 2.42 16.38
CA LEU A 675 -20.79 3.58 15.93
C LEU A 675 -21.37 3.41 14.53
N ASP A 676 -20.93 2.36 13.80
CA ASP A 676 -21.33 2.08 12.42
C ASP A 676 -20.93 3.21 11.45
N GLU A 677 -19.74 3.73 11.65
CA GLU A 677 -19.16 4.80 10.83
C GLU A 677 -18.88 4.28 9.43
N SER A 678 -19.32 5.00 8.41
CA SER A 678 -18.93 4.77 7.02
C SER A 678 -17.63 5.54 6.75
N TYR A 679 -16.62 4.87 6.22
CA TYR A 679 -15.32 5.50 5.95
C TYR A 679 -14.68 4.88 4.72
N ALA A 680 -14.03 5.72 3.91
CA ALA A 680 -13.28 5.24 2.75
C ALA A 680 -11.90 4.71 3.18
N ASP A 681 -11.59 3.48 2.76
CA ASP A 681 -10.27 2.88 2.92
C ASP A 681 -9.35 3.20 1.73
N ARG A 682 -9.94 3.43 0.55
CA ARG A 682 -9.27 3.73 -0.71
C ARG A 682 -10.18 4.50 -1.63
N GLY A 683 -9.61 5.30 -2.52
CA GLY A 683 -10.27 5.92 -3.66
C GLY A 683 -9.33 6.03 -4.83
N PHE A 684 -9.85 6.24 -6.01
CA PHE A 684 -9.13 6.61 -7.21
C PHE A 684 -10.06 7.30 -8.21
N ILE A 685 -9.46 7.96 -9.19
CA ILE A 685 -10.15 8.74 -10.21
C ILE A 685 -10.12 7.94 -11.50
N PHE A 686 -11.25 7.81 -12.15
CA PHE A 686 -11.35 7.06 -13.39
C PHE A 686 -12.60 7.46 -14.17
N GLY A 687 -12.53 7.46 -15.52
CA GLY A 687 -13.67 7.66 -16.40
C GLY A 687 -14.41 6.35 -16.66
N LEU A 688 -15.31 5.96 -15.75
CA LEU A 688 -16.08 4.70 -15.87
C LEU A 688 -17.42 4.87 -16.56
N GLU A 689 -18.09 6.01 -16.41
CA GLU A 689 -19.52 6.16 -16.65
C GLU A 689 -19.86 6.47 -18.11
N PRO A 690 -20.52 5.53 -18.83
CA PRO A 690 -20.98 5.79 -20.18
C PRO A 690 -22.17 6.78 -20.21
N PRO A 691 -22.39 7.56 -21.28
CA PRO A 691 -21.62 7.54 -22.51
C PRO A 691 -20.46 8.53 -22.56
N HIS A 692 -20.27 9.36 -21.53
CA HIS A 692 -19.35 10.49 -21.56
C HIS A 692 -17.97 10.19 -20.97
N PHE A 693 -17.87 9.19 -20.10
CA PHE A 693 -16.62 8.76 -19.45
C PHE A 693 -15.83 9.89 -18.78
N HIS A 694 -16.56 10.82 -18.13
CA HIS A 694 -15.91 11.86 -17.33
C HIS A 694 -15.14 11.25 -16.17
N GLU A 695 -14.04 11.89 -15.81
CA GLU A 695 -13.27 11.49 -14.63
C GLU A 695 -14.08 11.74 -13.35
N GLU A 696 -14.33 10.66 -12.59
CA GLU A 696 -15.07 10.67 -11.35
C GLU A 696 -14.28 10.02 -10.22
N LEU A 697 -14.52 10.46 -8.99
CA LEU A 697 -13.92 9.84 -7.82
C LEU A 697 -14.74 8.63 -7.38
N TYR A 698 -14.09 7.47 -7.31
CA TYR A 698 -14.67 6.23 -6.78
C TYR A 698 -14.03 5.86 -5.44
N LYS A 699 -14.88 5.44 -4.47
CA LYS A 699 -14.48 5.12 -3.09
C LYS A 699 -14.78 3.66 -2.73
N SER A 700 -13.83 2.99 -2.12
CA SER A 700 -14.03 1.70 -1.47
C SER A 700 -14.18 1.90 0.04
N PHE A 701 -15.31 1.46 0.59
CA PHE A 701 -15.65 1.64 2.00
C PHE A 701 -15.19 0.46 2.85
N GLY A 702 -14.69 0.78 4.04
CA GLY A 702 -14.27 -0.18 5.04
C GLY A 702 -15.44 -0.92 5.69
N PRO A 703 -15.14 -1.99 6.48
CA PRO A 703 -16.19 -2.82 7.10
C PRO A 703 -17.10 -2.03 8.04
N PRO A 704 -18.43 -2.22 7.95
CA PRO A 704 -19.40 -1.66 8.90
C PRO A 704 -19.26 -2.36 10.27
N ARG A 705 -20.19 -2.11 11.18
CA ARG A 705 -20.17 -2.69 12.53
C ARG A 705 -20.12 -4.21 12.53
N GLU A 706 -19.12 -4.77 13.21
CA GLU A 706 -18.93 -6.21 13.42
C GLU A 706 -19.10 -6.56 14.89
N ILE A 707 -19.85 -7.63 15.19
CA ILE A 707 -20.00 -8.18 16.53
C ILE A 707 -19.71 -9.67 16.49
N GLY A 708 -19.00 -10.18 17.49
CA GLY A 708 -18.74 -11.62 17.56
C GLY A 708 -18.35 -12.11 18.95
N MET A 709 -18.24 -13.43 19.04
CA MET A 709 -17.81 -14.14 20.24
C MET A 709 -16.77 -15.21 19.92
N SER A 710 -15.92 -15.50 20.88
CA SER A 710 -14.92 -16.55 20.75
C SER A 710 -14.89 -17.48 21.97
N LEU A 711 -14.58 -18.74 21.74
CA LEU A 711 -14.35 -19.76 22.74
C LEU A 711 -12.97 -20.37 22.51
N THR A 712 -12.10 -20.33 23.52
CA THR A 712 -10.81 -21.02 23.50
C THR A 712 -10.77 -22.05 24.61
N TYR A 713 -10.36 -23.29 24.29
CA TYR A 713 -10.13 -24.37 25.25
C TYR A 713 -8.68 -24.80 25.22
N SER A 714 -7.98 -24.71 26.35
CA SER A 714 -6.59 -25.13 26.52
C SER A 714 -6.52 -26.52 27.16
N PHE A 715 -5.63 -27.43 26.71
CA PHE A 715 -5.54 -28.79 27.16
C PHE A 715 -4.11 -29.29 27.37
#